data_89b79dbb58776d0bd7c5e76b2a00c364
#
_entry.id   89b79dbb58776d0bd7c5e76b2a00c364
#
_cell.length_a   1.000
_cell.length_b   1.000
_cell.length_c   1.000
_cell.angle_alpha   90.00
_cell.angle_beta   90.00
_cell.angle_gamma   90.00
#
_symmetry.space_group_name_H-M   'P 1'
#
loop_
_entity.id
_entity.type
_entity.pdbx_description
1 polymer ?
#
loop_
_entity_poly.entity_id
_entity_poly.type
_entity_poly.pdbx_seq_one_letter_code
_entity_poly.pdbx_strand_id
1 'polypeptide(L)'
;MEPSIHLIERRERRGKRVSSLALIAVITILGASLFGMFAFLESNAAYGTVEDVSANLVCDPNDYDLSFPALGSLSEVYTSDGVLLGKLTERNSQPVSINEIPDVVQYAVVSAEDGDFFEHEGIDFSSILSAALDNARTGGTRGGSTITQQIIKKNVLTDEISIDRKICEAIIAAELERRFTKDEILEFYLNSQFFGENAYGVAAAAQEYFGKDLADVTIAEAAAIAVPIRNPTVYDIRDNTETVTDRRNSVIKQMAKNDFITEEESIAAQAQPLEPIAHEEFEQVDPRIIIEARERILNDPSDPYGLGSTYTQRKQSLFGCPASDTECEGGGGLTITVTVNYEQQQEANRMLRSWFQDPDGPTGAIAMIENETGAIRVISSGLDFGTDYEAGERPYDLATKGRRQAGSAFKPIALVSGLENGSQFGWPITLGTWWDYTSPQKIDCGYPCSPQGNIWTVSNAGGGGQGVMTLEQATYTSKNTVYAQVSLAVGPENIVDTAHKIGIESPLSPVLSIALGTQAVTPLEMASAYSTIANYGEKIDSYLIESIVAEDGTVLFEHEPEPIRVLDEALTASVVQTLEKVPRGGGTAPAANIGRPQFGKTGTAQNFRDVWFVGAIPQYTTAVWVGHADAQIEMVNFTVYNERTDTTQSIRRAYGGSVAGPVYNDFMTWLIETENLPELDFRESPEGTSAFFRTPKTEVPDVRGLSERKARDAIYKAGLRASIQRVASVEPEGTFLGQSPRPGAEVTQGGVVSVRYSSGVPPELIDLRGLALGEVEAAITAFNETTGLGLTWTIENVPTNEPSAVGVVVSTSPSAGSVVSPGQTVTIFIGVPDLGG
;
A
#
# COMPACT_ATOMS: atom_id res chain seq x y z
N MET A 1 -12.91 53.36 -50.84
CA MET A 1 -14.06 52.79 -51.60
C MET A 1 -14.38 51.44 -51.00
N GLU A 2 -15.33 51.45 -50.08
CA GLU A 2 -15.85 50.23 -49.48
C GLU A 2 -16.82 49.58 -50.45
N PRO A 3 -16.73 48.27 -50.72
CA PRO A 3 -17.78 47.58 -51.46
C PRO A 3 -18.97 47.37 -50.54
N SER A 4 -20.13 47.76 -51.04
CA SER A 4 -21.37 47.78 -50.32
C SER A 4 -21.84 46.45 -49.78
N ILE A 5 -22.11 46.41 -48.46
CA ILE A 5 -22.62 45.27 -47.68
C ILE A 5 -23.78 44.54 -48.36
N HIS A 6 -24.60 45.21 -49.15
CA HIS A 6 -25.68 44.63 -49.88
C HIS A 6 -25.30 43.59 -50.99
N LEU A 7 -24.09 43.59 -51.49
CA LEU A 7 -23.65 42.64 -52.50
C LEU A 7 -23.19 41.30 -51.89
N ILE A 8 -22.66 41.35 -50.64
CA ILE A 8 -22.24 40.21 -49.86
C ILE A 8 -23.46 39.43 -49.36
N GLU A 9 -24.47 40.10 -48.81
CA GLU A 9 -25.72 39.47 -48.38
C GLU A 9 -26.50 38.82 -49.52
N ARG A 10 -26.52 39.40 -50.75
CA ARG A 10 -27.12 38.73 -51.89
C ARG A 10 -26.37 37.51 -52.41
N ARG A 11 -25.07 37.44 -52.24
CA ARG A 11 -24.25 36.30 -52.60
C ARG A 11 -24.43 35.15 -51.61
N GLU A 12 -24.53 35.47 -50.33
CA GLU A 12 -24.79 34.42 -49.29
C GLU A 12 -26.21 33.86 -49.39
N ARG A 13 -27.22 34.68 -49.63
CA ARG A 13 -28.60 34.18 -49.81
C ARG A 13 -28.77 33.38 -51.10
N ARG A 14 -27.99 33.64 -52.15
CA ARG A 14 -27.99 32.83 -53.37
C ARG A 14 -27.23 31.51 -53.16
N GLY A 15 -26.11 31.51 -52.42
CA GLY A 15 -25.37 30.29 -52.02
C GLY A 15 -26.22 29.36 -51.18
N LYS A 16 -26.92 29.89 -50.17
CA LYS A 16 -27.84 29.08 -49.32
C LYS A 16 -29.04 28.52 -50.07
N ARG A 17 -29.61 29.24 -51.06
CA ARG A 17 -30.70 28.72 -51.87
C ARG A 17 -30.25 27.64 -52.88
N VAL A 18 -29.04 27.74 -53.42
CA VAL A 18 -28.50 26.74 -54.34
C VAL A 18 -28.11 25.49 -53.57
N SER A 19 -27.53 25.61 -52.37
CA SER A 19 -27.23 24.45 -51.50
C SER A 19 -28.51 23.76 -50.98
N SER A 20 -29.56 24.54 -50.66
CA SER A 20 -30.85 23.97 -50.23
C SER A 20 -31.57 23.23 -51.40
N LEU A 21 -31.52 23.77 -52.63
CA LEU A 21 -32.09 23.08 -53.80
C LEU A 21 -31.29 21.82 -54.20
N ALA A 22 -29.98 21.85 -54.09
CA ALA A 22 -29.11 20.67 -54.29
C ALA A 22 -29.38 19.60 -53.21
N LEU A 23 -29.56 20.01 -51.96
CA LEU A 23 -29.88 19.11 -50.85
C LEU A 23 -31.26 18.48 -51.03
N ILE A 24 -32.29 19.26 -51.44
CA ILE A 24 -33.63 18.76 -51.76
C ILE A 24 -33.59 17.76 -52.93
N ALA A 25 -32.81 18.06 -53.96
CA ALA A 25 -32.66 17.14 -55.11
C ALA A 25 -31.96 15.82 -54.68
N VAL A 26 -30.93 15.89 -53.82
CA VAL A 26 -30.25 14.71 -53.28
C VAL A 26 -31.20 13.91 -52.37
N ILE A 27 -31.97 14.57 -51.49
CA ILE A 27 -32.95 13.90 -50.63
C ILE A 27 -34.07 13.26 -51.43
N THR A 28 -34.54 13.91 -52.52
CA THR A 28 -35.59 13.38 -53.40
C THR A 28 -35.07 12.17 -54.21
N ILE A 29 -33.82 12.21 -54.65
CA ILE A 29 -33.14 11.07 -55.32
C ILE A 29 -32.92 9.91 -54.35
N LEU A 30 -32.47 10.19 -53.13
CA LEU A 30 -32.26 9.19 -52.09
C LEU A 30 -33.59 8.57 -51.62
N GLY A 31 -34.61 9.38 -51.41
CA GLY A 31 -35.94 8.91 -51.07
C GLY A 31 -36.58 8.05 -52.19
N ALA A 32 -36.44 8.46 -53.46
CA ALA A 32 -36.90 7.69 -54.61
C ALA A 32 -36.07 6.40 -54.80
N SER A 33 -34.77 6.42 -54.50
CA SER A 33 -33.89 5.26 -54.55
C SER A 33 -34.18 4.26 -53.43
N LEU A 34 -34.41 4.74 -52.20
CA LEU A 34 -34.79 3.93 -51.06
C LEU A 34 -36.20 3.33 -51.27
N PHE A 35 -37.16 4.13 -51.70
CA PHE A 35 -38.50 3.66 -52.00
C PHE A 35 -38.53 2.67 -53.16
N GLY A 36 -37.70 2.90 -54.20
CA GLY A 36 -37.51 1.96 -55.32
C GLY A 36 -36.88 0.64 -54.87
N MET A 37 -35.93 0.70 -53.94
CA MET A 37 -35.26 -0.47 -53.35
C MET A 37 -36.24 -1.26 -52.44
N PHE A 38 -37.06 -0.59 -51.65
CA PHE A 38 -38.04 -1.23 -50.80
C PHE A 38 -39.20 -1.86 -51.61
N ALA A 39 -39.73 -1.14 -52.61
CA ALA A 39 -40.69 -1.70 -53.54
C ALA A 39 -40.11 -2.89 -54.36
N PHE A 40 -38.79 -2.87 -54.58
CA PHE A 40 -38.08 -4.01 -55.19
C PHE A 40 -37.90 -5.18 -54.18
N LEU A 41 -37.64 -4.90 -52.92
CA LEU A 41 -37.58 -5.91 -51.85
C LEU A 41 -38.95 -6.57 -51.58
N GLU A 42 -40.04 -5.76 -51.48
CA GLU A 42 -41.41 -6.30 -51.37
C GLU A 42 -41.86 -7.11 -52.62
N SER A 43 -41.44 -6.66 -53.79
CA SER A 43 -41.80 -7.40 -55.03
C SER A 43 -40.98 -8.68 -55.19
N ASN A 44 -39.81 -8.78 -54.70
CA ASN A 44 -38.95 -9.98 -54.75
C ASN A 44 -39.17 -10.96 -53.58
N ALA A 45 -39.74 -10.53 -52.43
CA ALA A 45 -40.20 -11.46 -51.40
C ALA A 45 -41.20 -12.49 -51.87
N ALA A 46 -41.79 -12.31 -53.06
CA ALA A 46 -42.66 -13.28 -53.71
C ALA A 46 -41.92 -14.32 -54.58
N TYR A 47 -40.60 -14.14 -54.88
CA TYR A 47 -39.91 -14.97 -55.88
C TYR A 47 -38.42 -15.29 -55.58
N GLY A 48 -38.00 -15.35 -54.36
CA GLY A 48 -36.61 -15.79 -54.06
C GLY A 48 -36.33 -15.88 -52.57
N THR A 49 -35.46 -16.78 -52.20
CA THR A 49 -34.96 -16.85 -50.84
C THR A 49 -34.05 -15.63 -50.53
N VAL A 50 -34.12 -15.11 -49.34
CA VAL A 50 -33.40 -13.91 -48.87
C VAL A 50 -31.88 -13.99 -49.14
N GLU A 51 -31.33 -15.18 -49.33
CA GLU A 51 -29.92 -15.48 -49.62
C GLU A 51 -29.40 -14.92 -50.97
N ASP A 52 -30.26 -14.81 -52.02
CA ASP A 52 -29.81 -14.33 -53.32
C ASP A 52 -29.76 -12.78 -53.48
N VAL A 53 -30.38 -12.05 -52.54
CA VAL A 53 -30.42 -10.57 -52.57
C VAL A 53 -29.27 -9.97 -51.74
N SER A 54 -28.70 -10.72 -50.75
CA SER A 54 -27.64 -10.26 -49.84
C SER A 54 -26.28 -10.06 -50.55
N ALA A 55 -26.01 -10.75 -51.65
CA ALA A 55 -24.69 -10.73 -52.32
C ALA A 55 -24.30 -9.39 -53.00
N ASN A 56 -25.19 -8.37 -53.03
CA ASN A 56 -24.94 -7.07 -53.66
C ASN A 56 -25.32 -5.86 -52.77
N LEU A 57 -25.65 -6.07 -51.50
CA LEU A 57 -25.95 -4.98 -50.58
C LEU A 57 -24.67 -4.35 -50.04
N VAL A 58 -24.69 -3.04 -49.81
CA VAL A 58 -23.60 -2.24 -49.18
C VAL A 58 -23.29 -2.77 -47.76
N CYS A 59 -24.18 -3.62 -47.21
CA CYS A 59 -24.13 -4.08 -45.82
C CYS A 59 -24.96 -5.38 -45.69
N ASP A 60 -24.35 -6.44 -45.17
CA ASP A 60 -25.04 -7.69 -44.82
C ASP A 60 -25.31 -7.66 -43.28
N PRO A 61 -26.59 -7.72 -42.84
CA PRO A 61 -26.91 -7.78 -41.41
C PRO A 61 -26.32 -8.99 -40.67
N ASN A 62 -25.95 -10.06 -41.39
CA ASN A 62 -25.34 -11.24 -40.78
C ASN A 62 -23.86 -11.05 -40.43
N ASP A 63 -23.22 -10.00 -40.94
CA ASP A 63 -21.84 -9.61 -40.56
C ASP A 63 -21.77 -8.94 -39.15
N TYR A 64 -22.93 -8.66 -38.55
CA TYR A 64 -23.03 -7.96 -37.26
C TYR A 64 -23.71 -8.84 -36.20
N ASP A 65 -23.13 -8.80 -35.00
CA ASP A 65 -23.85 -9.34 -33.84
C ASP A 65 -24.97 -8.38 -33.44
N LEU A 66 -26.21 -8.89 -33.53
CA LEU A 66 -27.43 -8.12 -33.21
C LEU A 66 -28.02 -8.55 -31.85
N SER A 67 -27.32 -9.30 -31.05
CA SER A 67 -27.75 -9.59 -29.68
C SER A 67 -27.67 -8.33 -28.80
N PHE A 68 -28.56 -8.25 -27.81
CA PHE A 68 -28.47 -7.23 -26.79
C PHE A 68 -27.54 -7.74 -25.70
N PRO A 69 -26.41 -7.04 -25.44
CA PRO A 69 -25.57 -7.39 -24.31
C PRO A 69 -26.31 -7.22 -22.99
N ALA A 70 -26.05 -8.06 -22.02
CA ALA A 70 -26.56 -7.88 -20.68
C ALA A 70 -25.96 -6.58 -20.11
N LEU A 71 -26.83 -5.64 -19.75
CA LEU A 71 -26.41 -4.37 -19.16
C LEU A 71 -25.99 -4.59 -17.71
N GLY A 72 -24.90 -3.96 -17.29
CA GLY A 72 -24.36 -4.13 -15.95
C GLY A 72 -25.17 -3.42 -14.87
N SER A 73 -25.38 -4.09 -13.76
CA SER A 73 -25.90 -3.54 -12.53
C SER A 73 -24.77 -2.96 -11.67
N LEU A 74 -25.11 -2.12 -10.67
CA LEU A 74 -24.15 -1.57 -9.72
C LEU A 74 -23.62 -2.65 -8.77
N SER A 75 -22.31 -2.76 -8.64
CA SER A 75 -21.71 -3.58 -7.59
C SER A 75 -21.56 -2.77 -6.31
N GLU A 76 -21.83 -3.38 -5.17
CA GLU A 76 -21.82 -2.76 -3.84
C GLU A 76 -20.74 -3.35 -2.96
N VAL A 77 -20.12 -2.50 -2.12
CA VAL A 77 -19.06 -2.91 -1.18
C VAL A 77 -19.55 -2.73 0.24
N TYR A 78 -19.56 -3.81 1.00
CA TYR A 78 -19.98 -3.87 2.40
C TYR A 78 -18.80 -4.22 3.30
N THR A 79 -18.83 -3.74 4.53
CA THR A 79 -17.92 -4.18 5.59
C THR A 79 -18.34 -5.55 6.14
N SER A 80 -17.46 -6.18 6.93
CA SER A 80 -17.75 -7.46 7.59
C SER A 80 -18.92 -7.40 8.59
N ASP A 81 -19.22 -6.21 9.11
CA ASP A 81 -20.35 -5.93 10.00
C ASP A 81 -21.59 -5.41 9.23
N GLY A 82 -21.58 -5.48 7.89
CA GLY A 82 -22.75 -5.27 7.02
C GLY A 82 -23.06 -3.80 6.72
N VAL A 83 -22.13 -2.87 6.92
CA VAL A 83 -22.29 -1.46 6.55
C VAL A 83 -21.93 -1.27 5.08
N LEU A 84 -22.82 -0.65 4.31
CA LEU A 84 -22.56 -0.28 2.92
C LEU A 84 -21.52 0.86 2.87
N LEU A 85 -20.32 0.57 2.38
CA LEU A 85 -19.26 1.55 2.20
C LEU A 85 -19.48 2.42 0.97
N GLY A 86 -20.01 1.84 -0.09
CA GLY A 86 -20.25 2.53 -1.35
C GLY A 86 -20.52 1.60 -2.52
N LYS A 87 -20.70 2.23 -3.68
CA LYS A 87 -20.98 1.53 -4.94
C LYS A 87 -19.78 1.65 -5.87
N LEU A 88 -19.42 0.56 -6.52
CA LEU A 88 -18.41 0.54 -7.56
C LEU A 88 -19.07 0.95 -8.88
N THR A 89 -18.79 2.18 -9.31
CA THR A 89 -19.41 2.74 -10.51
C THR A 89 -18.35 3.26 -11.48
N GLU A 90 -18.37 2.76 -12.72
CA GLU A 90 -17.89 3.54 -13.86
C GLU A 90 -19.08 4.23 -14.54
N ARG A 91 -20.29 3.65 -14.39
CA ARG A 91 -21.56 4.13 -14.90
C ARG A 91 -22.63 3.84 -13.86
N ASN A 92 -23.40 4.84 -13.47
CA ASN A 92 -24.58 4.63 -12.65
C ASN A 92 -25.66 4.01 -13.53
N SER A 93 -25.75 2.69 -13.54
CA SER A 93 -26.68 1.88 -14.34
C SER A 93 -27.47 0.95 -13.44
N GLN A 94 -28.79 1.00 -13.61
CA GLN A 94 -29.76 0.15 -12.90
C GLN A 94 -30.75 -0.41 -13.95
N PRO A 95 -30.38 -1.47 -14.66
CA PRO A 95 -31.26 -2.08 -15.63
C PRO A 95 -32.51 -2.63 -14.95
N VAL A 96 -33.68 -2.38 -15.55
CA VAL A 96 -34.96 -2.84 -15.07
C VAL A 96 -35.75 -3.46 -16.22
N SER A 97 -36.57 -4.47 -15.92
CA SER A 97 -37.45 -5.08 -16.92
C SER A 97 -38.47 -4.07 -17.45
N ILE A 98 -38.87 -4.22 -18.73
CA ILE A 98 -39.89 -3.36 -19.35
C ILE A 98 -41.18 -3.31 -18.53
N ASN A 99 -41.55 -4.40 -17.88
CA ASN A 99 -42.74 -4.49 -17.02
C ASN A 99 -42.63 -3.68 -15.73
N GLU A 100 -41.42 -3.32 -15.30
CA GLU A 100 -41.16 -2.49 -14.13
C GLU A 100 -41.02 -1.02 -14.49
N ILE A 101 -40.90 -0.71 -15.81
CA ILE A 101 -40.88 0.66 -16.30
C ILE A 101 -42.33 1.12 -16.53
N PRO A 102 -42.82 2.11 -15.76
CA PRO A 102 -44.17 2.60 -15.94
C PRO A 102 -44.45 3.11 -17.37
N ASP A 103 -45.65 2.88 -17.87
CA ASP A 103 -46.07 3.30 -19.21
C ASP A 103 -45.78 4.80 -19.46
N VAL A 104 -45.95 5.65 -18.46
CA VAL A 104 -45.71 7.08 -18.58
C VAL A 104 -44.27 7.42 -18.94
N VAL A 105 -43.28 6.64 -18.44
CA VAL A 105 -41.85 6.80 -18.76
C VAL A 105 -41.57 6.28 -20.18
N GLN A 106 -42.11 5.10 -20.53
CA GLN A 106 -41.97 4.54 -21.85
C GLN A 106 -42.55 5.52 -22.92
N TYR A 107 -43.75 6.00 -22.70
CA TYR A 107 -44.45 6.91 -23.64
C TYR A 107 -43.76 8.30 -23.71
N ALA A 108 -43.17 8.80 -22.63
CA ALA A 108 -42.42 10.04 -22.66
C ALA A 108 -41.21 9.94 -23.59
N VAL A 109 -40.43 8.85 -23.46
CA VAL A 109 -39.25 8.60 -24.30
C VAL A 109 -39.64 8.34 -25.76
N VAL A 110 -40.63 7.49 -25.99
CA VAL A 110 -41.18 7.26 -27.33
C VAL A 110 -41.68 8.56 -27.98
N SER A 111 -42.44 9.39 -27.24
CA SER A 111 -42.93 10.69 -27.75
C SER A 111 -41.81 11.69 -28.04
N ALA A 112 -40.70 11.62 -27.29
CA ALA A 112 -39.56 12.51 -27.47
C ALA A 112 -38.69 12.15 -28.69
N GLU A 113 -38.49 10.85 -28.93
CA GLU A 113 -37.50 10.33 -29.87
C GLU A 113 -38.12 9.70 -31.12
N ASP A 114 -39.25 8.97 -30.99
CA ASP A 114 -39.84 8.17 -32.07
C ASP A 114 -41.35 7.97 -31.84
N GLY A 115 -42.15 9.00 -32.14
CA GLY A 115 -43.57 9.03 -31.80
C GLY A 115 -44.42 7.91 -32.41
N ASP A 116 -44.00 7.31 -33.52
CA ASP A 116 -44.68 6.24 -34.25
C ASP A 116 -43.96 4.88 -34.01
N PHE A 117 -43.16 4.76 -32.95
CA PHE A 117 -42.32 3.57 -32.64
C PHE A 117 -43.09 2.24 -32.71
N PHE A 118 -44.30 2.22 -32.20
CA PHE A 118 -45.11 0.99 -32.17
C PHE A 118 -45.80 0.68 -33.51
N GLU A 119 -45.73 1.57 -34.53
CA GLU A 119 -46.43 1.45 -35.80
C GLU A 119 -45.54 1.04 -36.98
N HIS A 120 -44.23 1.30 -36.92
CA HIS A 120 -43.29 0.99 -38.00
C HIS A 120 -42.42 -0.26 -37.68
N GLU A 121 -41.70 -0.76 -38.68
CA GLU A 121 -40.79 -1.90 -38.62
C GLU A 121 -39.31 -1.45 -38.83
N GLY A 122 -38.72 -0.73 -37.84
CA GLY A 122 -37.34 -0.26 -37.85
C GLY A 122 -37.07 1.05 -38.54
N ILE A 123 -37.88 1.44 -39.52
CA ILE A 123 -37.72 2.67 -40.30
C ILE A 123 -39.05 3.41 -40.39
N ASP A 124 -39.08 4.65 -39.98
CA ASP A 124 -40.23 5.54 -40.20
C ASP A 124 -39.99 6.48 -41.38
N PHE A 125 -40.52 6.11 -42.53
CA PHE A 125 -40.45 6.93 -43.77
C PHE A 125 -41.20 8.24 -43.64
N SER A 126 -42.30 8.27 -42.88
CA SER A 126 -43.14 9.45 -42.71
C SER A 126 -42.40 10.53 -41.91
N SER A 127 -41.71 10.14 -40.84
CA SER A 127 -40.89 11.01 -40.04
C SER A 127 -39.65 11.50 -40.79
N ILE A 128 -38.98 10.66 -41.57
CA ILE A 128 -37.83 11.07 -42.41
C ILE A 128 -38.28 12.15 -43.43
N LEU A 129 -39.39 11.96 -44.10
CA LEU A 129 -39.91 12.93 -45.07
C LEU A 129 -40.33 14.23 -44.38
N SER A 130 -41.03 14.14 -43.25
CA SER A 130 -41.47 15.28 -42.45
C SER A 130 -40.24 16.08 -41.94
N ALA A 131 -39.24 15.41 -41.41
CA ALA A 131 -37.99 16.05 -40.94
C ALA A 131 -37.24 16.74 -42.10
N ALA A 132 -37.18 16.12 -43.28
CA ALA A 132 -36.55 16.73 -44.46
C ALA A 132 -37.28 17.99 -44.93
N LEU A 133 -38.61 17.98 -44.94
CA LEU A 133 -39.43 19.13 -45.31
C LEU A 133 -39.31 20.28 -44.28
N ASP A 134 -39.35 19.96 -43.00
CA ASP A 134 -39.18 20.96 -41.91
C ASP A 134 -37.79 21.58 -41.94
N ASN A 135 -36.74 20.79 -42.10
CA ASN A 135 -35.38 21.30 -42.20
C ASN A 135 -35.17 22.21 -43.44
N ALA A 136 -35.83 21.86 -44.56
CA ALA A 136 -35.80 22.68 -45.75
C ALA A 136 -36.54 24.02 -45.59
N ARG A 137 -37.59 24.05 -44.76
CA ARG A 137 -38.40 25.24 -44.50
C ARG A 137 -37.79 26.16 -43.44
N THR A 138 -37.24 25.57 -42.36
CA THR A 138 -36.81 26.30 -41.16
C THR A 138 -35.32 26.53 -41.13
N GLY A 139 -34.52 25.78 -41.91
CA GLY A 139 -33.07 25.73 -41.81
C GLY A 139 -32.60 25.00 -40.54
N GLY A 140 -33.48 24.25 -39.88
CA GLY A 140 -33.21 23.46 -38.67
C GLY A 140 -32.58 22.11 -38.99
N THR A 141 -32.30 21.36 -37.93
CA THR A 141 -31.70 20.01 -37.97
C THR A 141 -32.58 19.01 -37.22
N ARG A 142 -33.89 18.93 -37.57
CA ARG A 142 -34.78 17.93 -36.99
C ARG A 142 -34.31 16.55 -37.41
N GLY A 143 -34.12 15.62 -36.47
CA GLY A 143 -33.80 14.23 -36.72
C GLY A 143 -35.05 13.44 -37.12
N GLY A 144 -34.86 12.42 -37.96
CA GLY A 144 -35.95 11.49 -38.38
C GLY A 144 -35.43 10.04 -38.23
N SER A 145 -34.55 9.76 -37.28
CA SER A 145 -34.04 8.41 -36.96
C SER A 145 -34.92 7.79 -35.88
N THR A 146 -35.28 6.52 -36.05
CA THR A 146 -36.07 5.75 -35.11
C THR A 146 -35.23 5.34 -33.89
N ILE A 147 -35.90 4.92 -32.81
CA ILE A 147 -35.22 4.33 -31.60
C ILE A 147 -34.33 3.17 -32.05
N THR A 148 -34.81 2.27 -32.87
CA THR A 148 -34.07 1.12 -33.41
C THR A 148 -32.82 1.56 -34.17
N GLN A 149 -32.92 2.59 -35.02
CA GLN A 149 -31.78 3.15 -35.74
C GLN A 149 -30.75 3.81 -34.78
N GLN A 150 -31.19 4.38 -33.68
CA GLN A 150 -30.31 4.96 -32.68
C GLN A 150 -29.49 3.87 -31.95
N ILE A 151 -30.11 2.75 -31.62
CA ILE A 151 -29.43 1.57 -31.04
C ILE A 151 -28.32 1.10 -31.99
N ILE A 152 -28.67 0.87 -33.27
CA ILE A 152 -27.72 0.39 -34.29
C ILE A 152 -26.56 1.38 -34.47
N LYS A 153 -26.86 2.66 -34.56
CA LYS A 153 -25.82 3.70 -34.66
C LYS A 153 -24.83 3.72 -33.48
N LYS A 154 -25.32 3.51 -32.25
CA LYS A 154 -24.51 3.65 -31.05
C LYS A 154 -23.76 2.37 -30.70
N ASN A 155 -24.32 1.20 -30.97
CA ASN A 155 -23.84 -0.07 -30.46
C ASN A 155 -23.28 -1.02 -31.52
N VAL A 156 -23.67 -0.85 -32.82
CA VAL A 156 -23.32 -1.81 -33.88
C VAL A 156 -22.42 -1.18 -34.95
N LEU A 157 -22.60 0.12 -35.26
CA LEU A 157 -21.89 0.80 -36.32
C LEU A 157 -20.86 1.79 -35.77
N THR A 158 -19.88 2.17 -36.62
CA THR A 158 -18.88 3.20 -36.28
C THR A 158 -19.45 4.60 -36.41
N ASP A 159 -18.82 5.60 -35.75
CA ASP A 159 -19.22 7.01 -35.76
C ASP A 159 -18.98 7.75 -37.11
N GLU A 160 -18.56 7.04 -38.16
CA GLU A 160 -18.29 7.62 -39.46
C GLU A 160 -19.54 8.21 -40.08
N ILE A 161 -19.49 9.45 -40.53
CA ILE A 161 -20.61 10.12 -41.17
C ILE A 161 -20.58 9.87 -42.68
N SER A 162 -21.25 8.80 -43.13
CA SER A 162 -21.34 8.44 -44.54
C SER A 162 -22.79 8.08 -44.90
N ILE A 163 -23.15 8.14 -46.21
CA ILE A 163 -24.43 7.71 -46.72
C ILE A 163 -24.54 6.19 -46.62
N ASP A 164 -23.45 5.48 -46.89
CA ASP A 164 -23.38 4.03 -46.82
C ASP A 164 -23.67 3.53 -45.43
N ARG A 165 -23.07 4.17 -44.38
CA ARG A 165 -23.40 3.89 -42.99
C ARG A 165 -24.90 4.13 -42.67
N LYS A 166 -25.51 5.20 -43.19
CA LYS A 166 -26.96 5.47 -42.94
C LYS A 166 -27.87 4.46 -43.63
N ILE A 167 -27.45 3.92 -44.76
CA ILE A 167 -28.15 2.81 -45.43
C ILE A 167 -28.00 1.52 -44.59
N CYS A 168 -26.82 1.21 -44.13
CA CYS A 168 -26.56 0.07 -43.23
C CYS A 168 -27.41 0.17 -41.95
N GLU A 169 -27.41 1.35 -41.29
CA GLU A 169 -28.23 1.62 -40.12
C GLU A 169 -29.72 1.27 -40.36
N ALA A 170 -30.27 1.63 -41.52
CA ALA A 170 -31.64 1.34 -41.85
C ALA A 170 -31.92 -0.14 -42.11
N ILE A 171 -31.01 -0.82 -42.85
CA ILE A 171 -31.13 -2.26 -43.16
C ILE A 171 -31.03 -3.09 -41.87
N ILE A 172 -30.03 -2.79 -41.01
CA ILE A 172 -29.81 -3.50 -39.77
C ILE A 172 -30.95 -3.23 -38.78
N ALA A 173 -31.51 -1.99 -38.73
CA ALA A 173 -32.65 -1.65 -37.88
C ALA A 173 -33.88 -2.48 -38.24
N ALA A 174 -34.18 -2.68 -39.54
CA ALA A 174 -35.26 -3.53 -39.96
C ALA A 174 -35.03 -5.01 -39.61
N GLU A 175 -33.80 -5.49 -39.71
CA GLU A 175 -33.48 -6.87 -39.31
C GLU A 175 -33.55 -7.04 -37.77
N LEU A 176 -33.16 -6.03 -36.99
CA LEU A 176 -33.28 -6.06 -35.52
C LEU A 176 -34.75 -6.22 -35.10
N GLU A 177 -35.66 -5.44 -35.68
CA GLU A 177 -37.09 -5.53 -35.40
C GLU A 177 -37.75 -6.83 -35.89
N ARG A 178 -37.11 -7.51 -36.82
CA ARG A 178 -37.54 -8.86 -37.22
C ARG A 178 -37.15 -9.92 -36.20
N ARG A 179 -36.03 -9.71 -35.45
CA ARG A 179 -35.51 -10.66 -34.44
C ARG A 179 -36.07 -10.41 -33.05
N PHE A 180 -36.32 -9.17 -32.69
CA PHE A 180 -36.77 -8.76 -31.37
C PHE A 180 -38.13 -8.07 -31.41
N THR A 181 -38.86 -8.20 -30.32
CA THR A 181 -40.14 -7.50 -30.12
C THR A 181 -39.90 -6.01 -29.81
N LYS A 182 -40.93 -5.19 -29.98
CA LYS A 182 -40.90 -3.78 -29.61
C LYS A 182 -40.54 -3.56 -28.13
N ASP A 183 -41.06 -4.44 -27.27
CA ASP A 183 -40.81 -4.38 -25.84
C ASP A 183 -39.34 -4.65 -25.52
N GLU A 184 -38.72 -5.67 -26.13
CA GLU A 184 -37.28 -5.99 -25.94
C GLU A 184 -36.38 -4.86 -26.47
N ILE A 185 -36.71 -4.27 -27.60
CA ILE A 185 -35.99 -3.13 -28.19
C ILE A 185 -36.10 -1.90 -27.27
N LEU A 186 -37.32 -1.61 -26.80
CA LEU A 186 -37.55 -0.48 -25.91
C LEU A 186 -36.90 -0.66 -24.54
N GLU A 187 -36.96 -1.87 -23.99
CA GLU A 187 -36.26 -2.23 -22.75
C GLU A 187 -34.77 -1.93 -22.85
N PHE A 188 -34.13 -2.46 -23.89
CA PHE A 188 -32.69 -2.22 -24.11
C PHE A 188 -32.40 -0.74 -24.31
N TYR A 189 -33.23 -0.01 -25.06
CA TYR A 189 -33.06 1.43 -25.27
C TYR A 189 -33.16 2.21 -23.97
N LEU A 190 -34.20 2.00 -23.17
CA LEU A 190 -34.48 2.71 -21.94
C LEU A 190 -33.41 2.45 -20.88
N ASN A 191 -32.77 1.27 -20.88
CA ASN A 191 -31.71 0.89 -19.94
C ASN A 191 -30.30 1.30 -20.40
N SER A 192 -30.08 1.50 -21.72
CA SER A 192 -28.73 1.72 -22.28
C SER A 192 -28.41 3.20 -22.55
N GLN A 193 -29.40 4.10 -22.56
CA GLN A 193 -29.19 5.50 -22.89
C GLN A 193 -28.51 6.25 -21.76
N PHE A 194 -27.69 7.24 -22.15
CA PHE A 194 -27.04 8.17 -21.21
C PHE A 194 -27.91 9.42 -21.05
N PHE A 195 -28.27 9.74 -19.81
CA PHE A 195 -29.16 10.82 -19.44
C PHE A 195 -28.43 12.05 -18.85
N GLY A 196 -27.13 12.06 -18.80
CA GLY A 196 -26.32 13.06 -18.09
C GLY A 196 -25.95 12.60 -16.66
N GLU A 197 -25.11 13.37 -15.97
CA GLU A 197 -24.73 13.13 -14.56
C GLU A 197 -24.39 11.66 -14.25
N ASN A 198 -23.65 11.01 -15.14
CA ASN A 198 -23.29 9.59 -15.06
C ASN A 198 -24.47 8.60 -15.03
N ALA A 199 -25.72 9.06 -15.24
CA ALA A 199 -26.91 8.20 -15.22
C ALA A 199 -27.10 7.49 -16.57
N TYR A 200 -27.05 6.16 -16.53
CA TYR A 200 -27.35 5.25 -17.64
C TYR A 200 -28.63 4.47 -17.33
N GLY A 201 -29.62 4.58 -18.20
CA GLY A 201 -30.95 4.00 -17.99
C GLY A 201 -31.88 4.94 -17.24
N VAL A 202 -33.19 4.72 -17.49
CA VAL A 202 -34.28 5.57 -16.97
C VAL A 202 -34.40 5.48 -15.45
N ALA A 203 -34.09 4.32 -14.85
CA ALA A 203 -34.14 4.14 -13.41
C ALA A 203 -33.04 4.97 -12.70
N ALA A 204 -31.81 4.89 -13.21
CA ALA A 204 -30.71 5.73 -12.71
C ALA A 204 -31.02 7.23 -12.88
N ALA A 205 -31.61 7.63 -14.01
CA ALA A 205 -32.00 9.01 -14.25
C ALA A 205 -33.11 9.51 -13.30
N ALA A 206 -34.09 8.68 -12.97
CA ALA A 206 -35.15 9.01 -12.02
C ALA A 206 -34.59 9.23 -10.61
N GLN A 207 -33.70 8.38 -10.16
CA GLN A 207 -32.99 8.51 -8.87
C GLN A 207 -32.08 9.74 -8.88
N GLU A 208 -31.27 9.93 -9.93
CA GLU A 208 -30.32 11.02 -10.03
C GLU A 208 -30.98 12.41 -9.99
N TYR A 209 -32.01 12.61 -10.78
CA TYR A 209 -32.62 13.92 -10.91
C TYR A 209 -33.76 14.20 -9.94
N PHE A 210 -34.45 13.17 -9.46
CA PHE A 210 -35.66 13.36 -8.65
C PHE A 210 -35.66 12.58 -7.34
N GLY A 211 -34.66 11.72 -7.08
CA GLY A 211 -34.58 10.88 -5.87
C GLY A 211 -35.77 9.91 -5.75
N LYS A 212 -36.29 9.41 -6.91
CA LYS A 212 -37.51 8.61 -6.96
C LYS A 212 -37.28 7.27 -7.64
N ASP A 213 -38.00 6.27 -7.14
CA ASP A 213 -38.19 5.03 -7.89
C ASP A 213 -39.07 5.30 -9.12
N LEU A 214 -38.88 4.53 -10.18
CA LEU A 214 -39.62 4.69 -11.42
C LEU A 214 -41.14 4.70 -11.23
N ALA A 215 -41.66 3.93 -10.29
CA ALA A 215 -43.10 3.82 -9.98
C ALA A 215 -43.71 5.14 -9.48
N ASP A 216 -42.87 6.03 -8.90
CA ASP A 216 -43.32 7.29 -8.32
C ASP A 216 -43.08 8.51 -9.23
N VAL A 217 -42.57 8.27 -10.44
CA VAL A 217 -42.25 9.34 -11.42
C VAL A 217 -43.56 9.88 -12.05
N THR A 218 -43.73 11.20 -12.00
CA THR A 218 -44.89 11.87 -12.60
C THR A 218 -44.76 12.04 -14.11
N ILE A 219 -45.85 12.35 -14.83
CA ILE A 219 -45.80 12.68 -16.27
C ILE A 219 -44.80 13.79 -16.58
N ALA A 220 -44.73 14.82 -15.72
CA ALA A 220 -43.85 15.95 -15.90
C ALA A 220 -42.38 15.54 -15.76
N GLU A 221 -42.05 14.71 -14.78
CA GLU A 221 -40.71 14.19 -14.54
C GLU A 221 -40.30 13.18 -15.61
N ALA A 222 -41.15 12.24 -15.98
CA ALA A 222 -40.92 11.30 -17.08
C ALA A 222 -40.59 12.03 -18.41
N ALA A 223 -41.37 13.07 -18.73
CA ALA A 223 -41.07 13.90 -19.88
C ALA A 223 -39.76 14.68 -19.75
N ALA A 224 -39.39 15.11 -18.54
CA ALA A 224 -38.11 15.77 -18.32
C ALA A 224 -36.91 14.81 -18.47
N ILE A 225 -37.03 13.57 -17.97
CA ILE A 225 -36.03 12.50 -18.15
C ILE A 225 -35.77 12.23 -19.65
N ALA A 226 -36.78 12.23 -20.48
CA ALA A 226 -36.64 11.98 -21.91
C ALA A 226 -35.88 13.10 -22.68
N VAL A 227 -35.75 14.30 -22.13
CA VAL A 227 -35.12 15.45 -22.82
C VAL A 227 -33.60 15.32 -23.01
N PRO A 228 -32.79 14.89 -22.02
CA PRO A 228 -31.33 14.74 -22.13
C PRO A 228 -30.86 13.74 -23.16
N ILE A 229 -31.66 12.75 -23.54
CA ILE A 229 -31.27 11.68 -24.49
C ILE A 229 -30.64 12.27 -25.77
N ARG A 230 -31.21 13.38 -26.25
CA ARG A 230 -30.78 14.04 -27.49
C ARG A 230 -29.41 14.71 -27.37
N ASN A 231 -29.11 15.35 -26.26
CA ASN A 231 -27.84 16.01 -25.96
C ASN A 231 -27.76 16.33 -24.46
N PRO A 232 -27.19 15.47 -23.62
CA PRO A 232 -27.17 15.62 -22.18
C PRO A 232 -26.53 16.93 -21.69
N THR A 233 -25.49 17.41 -22.38
CA THR A 233 -24.79 18.64 -22.01
C THR A 233 -25.64 19.89 -22.24
N VAL A 234 -26.42 19.92 -23.33
CA VAL A 234 -27.28 21.06 -23.64
C VAL A 234 -28.58 21.03 -22.85
N TYR A 235 -29.07 19.85 -22.54
CA TYR A 235 -30.33 19.62 -21.85
C TYR A 235 -30.11 19.05 -20.44
N ASP A 236 -29.09 19.51 -19.77
CA ASP A 236 -28.91 19.19 -18.36
C ASP A 236 -30.09 19.72 -17.54
N ILE A 237 -30.70 18.82 -16.76
CA ILE A 237 -31.95 19.13 -16.04
C ILE A 237 -31.71 20.16 -14.92
N ARG A 238 -30.54 20.17 -14.30
CA ARG A 238 -30.17 21.08 -13.23
C ARG A 238 -29.66 22.42 -13.74
N ASP A 239 -28.69 22.36 -14.65
CA ASP A 239 -27.98 23.57 -15.13
C ASP A 239 -28.82 24.35 -16.13
N ASN A 240 -29.69 23.72 -16.90
CA ASN A 240 -30.47 24.33 -17.98
C ASN A 240 -31.98 24.14 -17.79
N THR A 241 -32.48 24.24 -16.57
CA THR A 241 -33.87 23.98 -16.14
C THR A 241 -34.93 24.69 -17.01
N GLU A 242 -34.71 25.94 -17.40
CA GLU A 242 -35.66 26.66 -18.27
C GLU A 242 -35.76 26.04 -19.64
N THR A 243 -34.62 25.75 -20.29
CA THR A 243 -34.57 25.12 -21.61
C THR A 243 -35.17 23.71 -21.58
N VAL A 244 -34.88 22.97 -20.52
CA VAL A 244 -35.44 21.61 -20.29
C VAL A 244 -36.93 21.70 -20.07
N THR A 245 -37.45 22.68 -19.31
CA THR A 245 -38.89 22.87 -19.09
C THR A 245 -39.63 23.13 -20.39
N ASP A 246 -39.10 23.96 -21.28
CA ASP A 246 -39.72 24.19 -22.59
C ASP A 246 -39.76 22.95 -23.47
N ARG A 247 -38.66 22.17 -23.44
CA ARG A 247 -38.58 20.91 -24.21
C ARG A 247 -39.47 19.82 -23.60
N ARG A 248 -39.48 19.68 -22.24
CA ARG A 248 -40.40 18.81 -21.50
C ARG A 248 -41.85 19.06 -21.88
N ASN A 249 -42.29 20.33 -21.90
CA ASN A 249 -43.63 20.74 -22.27
C ASN A 249 -43.95 20.36 -23.72
N SER A 250 -42.92 20.36 -24.59
CA SER A 250 -43.09 19.91 -25.98
C SER A 250 -43.28 18.37 -26.06
N VAL A 251 -42.56 17.62 -25.22
CA VAL A 251 -42.72 16.16 -25.09
C VAL A 251 -44.10 15.82 -24.55
N ILE A 252 -44.58 16.49 -23.51
CA ILE A 252 -45.91 16.28 -22.93
C ILE A 252 -47.03 16.52 -23.99
N LYS A 253 -46.87 17.57 -24.77
CA LYS A 253 -47.81 17.82 -25.88
C LYS A 253 -47.79 16.72 -26.95
N GLN A 254 -46.59 16.17 -27.19
CA GLN A 254 -46.50 15.07 -28.15
C GLN A 254 -47.10 13.77 -27.57
N MET A 255 -46.97 13.51 -26.27
CA MET A 255 -47.65 12.40 -25.59
C MET A 255 -49.17 12.48 -25.72
N ALA A 256 -49.75 13.67 -25.55
CA ALA A 256 -51.17 13.89 -25.74
C ALA A 256 -51.59 13.73 -27.22
N LYS A 257 -50.76 14.23 -28.14
CA LYS A 257 -51.03 14.10 -29.60
C LYS A 257 -51.00 12.65 -30.08
N ASN A 258 -50.20 11.81 -29.43
CA ASN A 258 -50.07 10.39 -29.74
C ASN A 258 -51.08 9.52 -28.94
N ASP A 259 -52.05 10.14 -28.26
CA ASP A 259 -53.09 9.52 -27.44
C ASP A 259 -52.54 8.68 -26.26
N PHE A 260 -51.30 8.92 -25.81
CA PHE A 260 -50.68 8.26 -24.64
C PHE A 260 -51.19 8.83 -23.33
N ILE A 261 -51.58 10.11 -23.31
CA ILE A 261 -52.19 10.80 -22.18
C ILE A 261 -53.34 11.65 -22.67
N THR A 262 -54.25 12.00 -21.79
CA THR A 262 -55.35 12.91 -22.13
C THR A 262 -54.88 14.36 -22.22
N GLU A 263 -55.65 15.22 -22.90
CA GLU A 263 -55.35 16.69 -22.96
C GLU A 263 -55.42 17.32 -21.58
N GLU A 264 -56.27 16.83 -20.65
CA GLU A 264 -56.39 17.31 -19.28
C GLU A 264 -55.11 17.00 -18.49
N GLU A 265 -54.57 15.75 -18.60
CA GLU A 265 -53.29 15.34 -17.99
C GLU A 265 -52.14 16.15 -18.58
N SER A 266 -52.13 16.40 -19.89
CA SER A 266 -51.13 17.22 -20.55
C SER A 266 -51.06 18.63 -19.98
N ILE A 267 -52.22 19.28 -19.83
CA ILE A 267 -52.30 20.64 -19.26
C ILE A 267 -51.83 20.63 -17.80
N ALA A 268 -52.28 19.65 -17.02
CA ALA A 268 -51.89 19.51 -15.61
C ALA A 268 -50.39 19.29 -15.46
N ALA A 269 -49.78 18.41 -16.25
CA ALA A 269 -48.35 18.11 -16.21
C ALA A 269 -47.46 19.27 -16.65
N GLN A 270 -47.90 20.04 -17.70
CA GLN A 270 -47.17 21.23 -18.11
C GLN A 270 -47.15 22.34 -17.05
N ALA A 271 -48.18 22.38 -16.18
CA ALA A 271 -48.29 23.35 -15.11
C ALA A 271 -47.41 23.02 -13.89
N GLN A 272 -46.89 21.78 -13.79
CA GLN A 272 -46.00 21.37 -12.70
C GLN A 272 -44.62 22.02 -12.83
N PRO A 273 -44.07 22.56 -11.78
CA PRO A 273 -42.68 23.05 -11.79
C PRO A 273 -41.71 21.88 -12.03
N LEU A 274 -40.55 22.17 -12.60
CA LEU A 274 -39.46 21.22 -12.70
C LEU A 274 -38.51 21.51 -11.55
N GLU A 275 -38.46 20.60 -10.58
CA GLU A 275 -37.70 20.72 -9.32
C GLU A 275 -36.76 19.54 -9.17
N PRO A 276 -35.62 19.53 -9.89
CA PRO A 276 -34.62 18.49 -9.67
C PRO A 276 -34.02 18.64 -8.28
N ILE A 277 -33.67 17.51 -7.67
CA ILE A 277 -32.89 17.49 -6.44
C ILE A 277 -31.44 17.92 -6.73
N ALA A 278 -30.72 18.40 -5.71
CA ALA A 278 -29.28 18.62 -5.82
C ALA A 278 -28.59 17.30 -6.19
N HIS A 279 -27.49 17.40 -6.94
CA HIS A 279 -26.66 16.21 -7.17
C HIS A 279 -26.11 15.79 -5.81
N GLU A 280 -26.56 14.64 -5.33
CA GLU A 280 -25.93 13.97 -4.22
C GLU A 280 -24.94 12.96 -4.83
N GLU A 281 -23.64 13.33 -4.86
CA GLU A 281 -22.63 12.30 -5.00
C GLU A 281 -22.91 11.27 -3.91
N PHE A 282 -23.06 10.02 -4.27
CA PHE A 282 -23.21 8.95 -3.29
C PHE A 282 -21.96 9.01 -2.38
N GLU A 283 -22.16 9.53 -1.18
CA GLU A 283 -21.08 9.74 -0.23
C GLU A 283 -20.48 8.38 0.12
N GLN A 284 -19.34 8.09 -0.47
CA GLN A 284 -18.58 6.89 -0.12
C GLN A 284 -18.10 7.06 1.32
N VAL A 285 -18.52 6.15 2.19
CA VAL A 285 -18.24 6.22 3.63
C VAL A 285 -16.73 6.14 3.91
N ASP A 286 -16.00 5.31 3.20
CA ASP A 286 -14.53 5.30 3.17
C ASP A 286 -14.01 4.90 1.78
N PRO A 287 -13.76 5.88 0.90
CA PRO A 287 -13.31 5.64 -0.47
C PRO A 287 -12.02 4.82 -0.58
N ARG A 288 -11.15 4.87 0.43
CA ARG A 288 -9.87 4.14 0.44
C ARG A 288 -10.08 2.64 0.38
N ILE A 289 -11.04 2.13 1.18
CA ILE A 289 -11.35 0.70 1.25
C ILE A 289 -11.93 0.23 -0.07
N ILE A 290 -12.84 1.02 -0.66
CA ILE A 290 -13.49 0.71 -1.94
C ILE A 290 -12.44 0.64 -3.07
N ILE A 291 -11.53 1.61 -3.12
CA ILE A 291 -10.47 1.64 -4.12
C ILE A 291 -9.48 0.49 -3.91
N GLU A 292 -9.09 0.19 -2.68
CA GLU A 292 -8.20 -0.94 -2.39
C GLU A 292 -8.86 -2.27 -2.79
N ALA A 293 -10.15 -2.46 -2.49
CA ALA A 293 -10.90 -3.64 -2.91
C ALA A 293 -10.96 -3.76 -4.43
N ARG A 294 -11.32 -2.66 -5.13
CA ARG A 294 -11.33 -2.60 -6.59
C ARG A 294 -9.97 -2.92 -7.20
N GLU A 295 -8.88 -2.35 -6.67
CA GLU A 295 -7.53 -2.58 -7.17
C GLU A 295 -7.09 -4.02 -6.98
N ARG A 296 -7.40 -4.65 -5.86
CA ARG A 296 -7.10 -6.07 -5.61
C ARG A 296 -7.84 -6.98 -6.59
N ILE A 297 -9.12 -6.70 -6.85
CA ILE A 297 -9.91 -7.48 -7.82
C ILE A 297 -9.36 -7.29 -9.24
N LEU A 298 -9.12 -6.06 -9.68
CA LEU A 298 -8.76 -5.78 -11.07
C LEU A 298 -7.31 -6.16 -11.42
N ASN A 299 -6.36 -5.96 -10.50
CA ASN A 299 -4.93 -6.04 -10.82
C ASN A 299 -4.30 -7.39 -10.51
N ASP A 300 -4.98 -8.31 -9.86
CA ASP A 300 -4.45 -9.65 -9.59
C ASP A 300 -4.59 -10.55 -10.83
N PRO A 301 -3.47 -10.87 -11.53
CA PRO A 301 -3.53 -11.70 -12.73
C PRO A 301 -3.83 -13.17 -12.46
N SER A 302 -3.76 -13.62 -11.21
CA SER A 302 -4.09 -15.01 -10.82
C SER A 302 -5.60 -15.24 -10.74
N ASP A 303 -6.39 -14.15 -10.75
CA ASP A 303 -7.84 -14.17 -10.63
C ASP A 303 -8.35 -15.05 -9.47
N PRO A 304 -7.93 -14.78 -8.25
CA PRO A 304 -8.33 -15.62 -7.11
C PRO A 304 -9.84 -15.56 -6.84
N TYR A 305 -10.52 -14.56 -7.41
CA TYR A 305 -11.95 -14.32 -7.23
C TYR A 305 -12.84 -14.95 -8.31
N GLY A 306 -12.26 -15.56 -9.36
CA GLY A 306 -13.01 -16.18 -10.45
C GLY A 306 -13.77 -15.20 -11.35
N LEU A 307 -13.34 -13.93 -11.39
CA LEU A 307 -14.01 -12.86 -12.15
C LEU A 307 -13.45 -12.66 -13.56
N GLY A 308 -12.41 -13.40 -13.97
CA GLY A 308 -11.88 -13.39 -15.33
C GLY A 308 -10.34 -13.33 -15.40
N SER A 309 -9.79 -14.06 -16.34
CA SER A 309 -8.33 -14.24 -16.50
C SER A 309 -7.61 -12.97 -16.99
N THR A 310 -8.34 -11.99 -17.53
CA THR A 310 -7.79 -10.71 -18.02
C THR A 310 -8.33 -9.54 -17.22
N TYR A 311 -7.58 -8.44 -17.21
CA TYR A 311 -8.04 -7.18 -16.61
C TYR A 311 -9.41 -6.74 -17.17
N THR A 312 -9.62 -6.87 -18.50
CA THR A 312 -10.87 -6.50 -19.16
C THR A 312 -12.04 -7.36 -18.69
N GLN A 313 -11.84 -8.69 -18.59
CA GLN A 313 -12.88 -9.59 -18.07
C GLN A 313 -13.25 -9.27 -16.63
N ARG A 314 -12.25 -9.11 -15.73
CA ARG A 314 -12.51 -8.72 -14.34
C ARG A 314 -13.23 -7.37 -14.24
N LYS A 315 -12.87 -6.43 -15.12
CA LYS A 315 -13.54 -5.13 -15.20
C LYS A 315 -15.00 -5.28 -15.64
N GLN A 316 -15.27 -6.08 -16.66
CA GLN A 316 -16.63 -6.39 -17.12
C GLN A 316 -17.44 -7.07 -16.01
N SER A 317 -16.86 -8.08 -15.34
CA SER A 317 -17.52 -8.75 -14.20
C SER A 317 -17.86 -7.80 -13.06
N LEU A 318 -17.00 -6.78 -12.82
CA LEU A 318 -17.17 -5.85 -11.70
C LEU A 318 -18.15 -4.70 -12.01
N PHE A 319 -18.13 -4.16 -13.24
CA PHE A 319 -18.86 -2.95 -13.63
C PHE A 319 -19.95 -3.20 -14.67
N GLY A 320 -20.03 -4.43 -15.18
CA GLY A 320 -20.90 -4.76 -16.30
C GLY A 320 -20.35 -4.35 -17.67
N CYS A 321 -21.11 -4.67 -18.69
CA CYS A 321 -20.76 -4.46 -20.07
C CYS A 321 -21.16 -3.06 -20.55
N PRO A 322 -20.31 -2.38 -21.35
CA PRO A 322 -20.79 -1.26 -22.14
C PRO A 322 -21.80 -1.79 -23.20
N ALA A 323 -22.88 -1.04 -23.43
CA ALA A 323 -23.90 -1.41 -24.41
C ALA A 323 -23.38 -1.60 -25.86
N SER A 324 -22.16 -1.13 -26.13
CA SER A 324 -21.46 -1.29 -27.41
C SER A 324 -20.61 -2.56 -27.51
N ASP A 325 -20.51 -3.35 -26.44
CA ASP A 325 -19.69 -4.57 -26.39
C ASP A 325 -20.59 -5.81 -26.43
N THR A 326 -20.89 -6.27 -27.66
CA THR A 326 -21.76 -7.44 -27.89
C THR A 326 -21.09 -8.78 -27.57
N GLU A 327 -19.73 -8.79 -27.37
CA GLU A 327 -18.99 -9.99 -26.94
C GLU A 327 -18.98 -10.15 -25.41
N CYS A 328 -19.43 -9.15 -24.67
CA CYS A 328 -19.47 -9.16 -23.21
C CYS A 328 -20.69 -9.94 -22.70
N GLU A 329 -20.45 -10.93 -21.87
CA GLU A 329 -21.48 -11.84 -21.35
C GLU A 329 -22.32 -11.29 -20.19
N GLY A 330 -22.10 -10.03 -19.81
CA GLY A 330 -22.73 -9.41 -18.64
C GLY A 330 -21.76 -9.11 -17.51
N GLY A 331 -22.30 -8.69 -16.37
CA GLY A 331 -21.51 -8.41 -15.17
C GLY A 331 -22.08 -7.24 -14.36
N GLY A 332 -21.38 -6.88 -13.29
CA GLY A 332 -21.89 -5.97 -12.26
C GLY A 332 -22.90 -6.64 -11.33
N GLY A 333 -23.57 -5.86 -10.50
CA GLY A 333 -24.55 -6.37 -9.53
C GLY A 333 -23.92 -7.22 -8.41
N LEU A 334 -22.61 -7.10 -8.20
CA LEU A 334 -21.91 -7.90 -7.20
C LEU A 334 -22.08 -7.29 -5.81
N THR A 335 -22.37 -8.14 -4.82
CA THR A 335 -22.22 -7.81 -3.42
C THR A 335 -20.83 -8.27 -2.96
N ILE A 336 -19.95 -7.30 -2.68
CA ILE A 336 -18.58 -7.54 -2.26
C ILE A 336 -18.48 -7.24 -0.76
N THR A 337 -18.18 -8.25 0.04
CA THR A 337 -17.93 -8.07 1.47
C THR A 337 -16.42 -7.99 1.71
N VAL A 338 -15.98 -6.91 2.35
CA VAL A 338 -14.58 -6.76 2.78
C VAL A 338 -14.44 -7.12 4.26
N THR A 339 -13.23 -7.53 4.65
CA THR A 339 -12.92 -7.94 6.03
C THR A 339 -12.85 -6.80 7.04
N VAL A 340 -12.80 -5.56 6.55
CA VAL A 340 -12.75 -4.36 7.41
C VAL A 340 -14.01 -4.30 8.29
N ASN A 341 -13.82 -4.04 9.58
CA ASN A 341 -14.92 -3.72 10.49
C ASN A 341 -15.11 -2.21 10.53
N TYR A 342 -16.34 -1.75 10.29
CA TYR A 342 -16.66 -0.33 10.16
C TYR A 342 -16.35 0.47 11.41
N GLU A 343 -16.78 0.00 12.58
CA GLU A 343 -16.60 0.69 13.86
C GLU A 343 -15.11 0.84 14.20
N GLN A 344 -14.33 -0.25 14.03
CA GLN A 344 -12.88 -0.25 14.26
C GLN A 344 -12.15 0.70 13.29
N GLN A 345 -12.56 0.71 12.03
CA GLN A 345 -11.99 1.60 10.99
C GLN A 345 -12.26 3.08 11.29
N GLN A 346 -13.51 3.42 11.64
CA GLN A 346 -13.90 4.79 11.95
C GLN A 346 -13.18 5.31 13.20
N GLU A 347 -13.06 4.49 14.23
CA GLU A 347 -12.34 4.89 15.42
C GLU A 347 -10.85 5.09 15.16
N ALA A 348 -10.20 4.22 14.36
CA ALA A 348 -8.82 4.41 13.96
C ALA A 348 -8.61 5.72 13.19
N ASN A 349 -9.51 6.04 12.24
CA ASN A 349 -9.51 7.30 11.50
C ASN A 349 -9.67 8.51 12.44
N ARG A 350 -10.67 8.47 13.31
CA ARG A 350 -10.98 9.53 14.29
C ARG A 350 -9.81 9.77 15.24
N MET A 351 -9.24 8.69 15.77
CA MET A 351 -8.13 8.76 16.71
C MET A 351 -6.88 9.38 16.07
N LEU A 352 -6.51 8.97 14.87
CA LEU A 352 -5.37 9.56 14.17
C LEU A 352 -5.54 11.06 13.94
N ARG A 353 -6.74 11.51 13.53
CA ARG A 353 -7.03 12.94 13.36
C ARG A 353 -6.99 13.69 14.69
N SER A 354 -7.46 13.07 15.77
CA SER A 354 -7.39 13.67 17.12
C SER A 354 -5.95 13.83 17.60
N TRP A 355 -5.10 12.81 17.37
CA TRP A 355 -3.68 12.86 17.77
C TRP A 355 -2.88 13.89 16.98
N PHE A 356 -3.17 14.07 15.68
CA PHE A 356 -2.39 14.89 14.73
C PHE A 356 -3.27 15.99 14.13
N GLN A 357 -3.54 17.04 14.91
CA GLN A 357 -4.46 18.11 14.56
C GLN A 357 -3.83 19.21 13.67
N ASP A 358 -2.50 19.27 13.58
CA ASP A 358 -1.79 20.24 12.75
C ASP A 358 -1.78 19.76 11.29
N PRO A 359 -2.47 20.46 10.35
CA PRO A 359 -2.52 20.03 8.94
C PRO A 359 -1.16 20.04 8.24
N ASP A 360 -0.23 20.89 8.69
CA ASP A 360 1.15 20.96 8.19
C ASP A 360 2.10 20.01 8.97
N GLY A 361 1.58 19.37 10.03
CA GLY A 361 2.32 18.52 10.94
C GLY A 361 2.46 17.07 10.45
N PRO A 362 2.97 16.20 11.32
CA PRO A 362 2.96 14.76 11.04
C PRO A 362 1.54 14.21 11.11
N THR A 363 1.32 13.12 10.36
CA THR A 363 0.12 12.30 10.41
C THR A 363 0.47 10.87 10.78
N GLY A 364 -0.52 9.96 10.81
CA GLY A 364 -0.32 8.56 11.11
C GLY A 364 -1.06 7.61 10.17
N ALA A 365 -0.70 6.33 10.27
CA ALA A 365 -1.44 5.22 9.66
C ALA A 365 -1.49 4.05 10.63
N ILE A 366 -2.62 3.34 10.62
CA ILE A 366 -2.84 2.10 11.39
C ILE A 366 -3.24 1.00 10.41
N ALA A 367 -2.56 -0.15 10.49
CA ALA A 367 -2.99 -1.38 9.86
C ALA A 367 -3.16 -2.45 10.93
N MET A 368 -4.31 -3.13 10.95
CA MET A 368 -4.60 -4.20 11.90
C MET A 368 -5.06 -5.47 11.18
N ILE A 369 -4.46 -6.59 11.57
CA ILE A 369 -4.77 -7.93 11.06
C ILE A 369 -5.23 -8.80 12.21
N GLU A 370 -6.28 -9.57 11.99
CA GLU A 370 -6.70 -10.66 12.87
C GLU A 370 -5.78 -11.86 12.66
N ASN A 371 -5.10 -12.29 13.71
CA ASN A 371 -4.01 -13.27 13.58
C ASN A 371 -4.49 -14.65 13.12
N GLU A 372 -5.65 -15.10 13.58
CA GLU A 372 -6.18 -16.44 13.31
C GLU A 372 -6.62 -16.64 11.86
N THR A 373 -7.10 -15.57 11.23
CA THR A 373 -7.69 -15.64 9.88
C THR A 373 -6.85 -14.95 8.82
N GLY A 374 -6.01 -13.98 9.19
CA GLY A 374 -5.33 -13.09 8.24
C GLY A 374 -6.23 -11.92 7.76
N ALA A 375 -7.46 -11.80 8.26
CA ALA A 375 -8.39 -10.76 7.87
C ALA A 375 -7.86 -9.36 8.22
N ILE A 376 -7.87 -8.46 7.25
CA ILE A 376 -7.52 -7.04 7.43
C ILE A 376 -8.72 -6.35 8.08
N ARG A 377 -8.62 -6.00 9.35
CA ARG A 377 -9.70 -5.36 10.09
C ARG A 377 -9.68 -3.84 10.01
N VAL A 378 -8.49 -3.24 9.87
CA VAL A 378 -8.29 -1.78 9.77
C VAL A 378 -7.18 -1.47 8.78
N ILE A 379 -7.46 -0.51 7.89
CA ILE A 379 -6.49 0.21 7.04
C ILE A 379 -6.81 1.70 7.15
N SER A 380 -6.14 2.39 8.08
CA SER A 380 -6.51 3.75 8.46
C SER A 380 -5.39 4.74 8.16
N SER A 381 -5.78 5.92 7.73
CA SER A 381 -4.92 7.07 7.52
C SER A 381 -5.46 8.27 8.29
N GLY A 382 -4.59 9.05 8.89
CA GLY A 382 -4.96 10.32 9.56
C GLY A 382 -5.31 11.46 8.60
N LEU A 383 -5.22 11.22 7.29
CA LEU A 383 -5.58 12.18 6.23
C LEU A 383 -6.88 11.76 5.58
N ASP A 384 -7.62 12.72 5.04
CA ASP A 384 -8.78 12.44 4.22
C ASP A 384 -8.38 11.94 2.83
N PHE A 385 -9.28 11.18 2.21
CA PHE A 385 -9.05 10.66 0.87
C PHE A 385 -9.58 11.66 -0.17
N GLY A 386 -8.77 11.97 -1.18
CA GLY A 386 -9.15 12.88 -2.25
C GLY A 386 -7.92 13.46 -2.96
N THR A 387 -8.16 14.45 -3.81
CA THR A 387 -7.12 15.08 -4.64
C THR A 387 -6.83 16.53 -4.25
N ASP A 388 -7.53 17.07 -3.28
CA ASP A 388 -7.28 18.41 -2.76
C ASP A 388 -6.15 18.38 -1.71
N TYR A 389 -4.92 18.52 -2.18
CA TYR A 389 -3.73 18.53 -1.33
C TYR A 389 -3.70 19.72 -0.37
N GLU A 390 -4.37 20.85 -0.70
CA GLU A 390 -4.45 22.04 0.16
C GLU A 390 -5.44 21.80 1.32
N ALA A 391 -6.49 21.03 1.07
CA ALA A 391 -7.41 20.57 2.12
C ALA A 391 -6.82 19.41 2.98
N GLY A 392 -5.63 18.93 2.67
CA GLY A 392 -5.00 17.82 3.40
C GLY A 392 -5.34 16.44 2.87
N GLU A 393 -6.05 16.33 1.75
CA GLU A 393 -6.42 15.07 1.14
C GLU A 393 -5.24 14.38 0.44
N ARG A 394 -5.31 13.05 0.33
CA ARG A 394 -4.37 12.24 -0.48
C ARG A 394 -5.11 11.16 -1.26
N PRO A 395 -4.75 10.96 -2.55
CA PRO A 395 -5.40 9.97 -3.42
C PRO A 395 -4.90 8.54 -3.20
N TYR A 396 -4.27 8.26 -2.07
CA TYR A 396 -3.78 6.93 -1.72
C TYR A 396 -3.85 6.70 -0.21
N ASP A 397 -3.98 5.45 0.17
CA ASP A 397 -3.96 5.05 1.57
C ASP A 397 -2.52 4.88 2.09
N LEU A 398 -2.22 5.47 3.25
CA LEU A 398 -0.90 5.39 3.86
C LEU A 398 -0.61 4.01 4.48
N ALA A 399 -1.63 3.28 4.91
CA ALA A 399 -1.47 1.97 5.53
C ALA A 399 -1.10 0.88 4.50
N THR A 400 -1.60 0.98 3.26
CA THR A 400 -1.41 -0.02 2.20
C THR A 400 -0.39 0.40 1.13
N LYS A 401 -0.27 1.71 0.85
CA LYS A 401 0.60 2.25 -0.24
C LYS A 401 1.75 3.10 0.29
N GLY A 402 1.66 3.59 1.53
CA GLY A 402 2.64 4.46 2.15
C GLY A 402 3.93 3.74 2.55
N ARG A 403 4.84 3.51 1.61
CA ARG A 403 6.13 2.88 1.92
C ARG A 403 7.05 3.82 2.69
N ARG A 404 7.46 3.42 3.89
CA ARG A 404 8.27 4.19 4.83
C ARG A 404 9.38 3.33 5.45
N GLN A 405 10.50 3.95 5.83
CA GLN A 405 11.58 3.24 6.49
C GLN A 405 11.13 2.73 7.86
N ALA A 406 11.12 1.40 8.03
CA ALA A 406 10.67 0.78 9.28
C ALA A 406 11.58 1.08 10.48
N GLY A 407 12.82 1.49 10.22
CA GLY A 407 13.80 1.69 11.30
C GLY A 407 13.95 0.42 12.13
N SER A 408 14.11 0.59 13.43
CA SER A 408 14.32 -0.55 14.35
C SER A 408 13.15 -1.53 14.44
N ALA A 409 11.97 -1.24 13.85
CA ALA A 409 10.87 -2.21 13.77
C ALA A 409 11.21 -3.40 12.84
N PHE A 410 12.22 -3.26 11.98
CA PHE A 410 12.71 -4.34 11.13
C PHE A 410 13.63 -5.35 11.86
N LYS A 411 14.13 -5.02 13.06
CA LYS A 411 15.06 -5.88 13.84
C LYS A 411 14.52 -7.27 14.18
N PRO A 412 13.23 -7.46 14.53
CA PRO A 412 12.70 -8.80 14.74
C PRO A 412 12.80 -9.71 13.51
N ILE A 413 12.67 -9.16 12.30
CA ILE A 413 12.86 -9.91 11.05
C ILE A 413 14.32 -10.37 10.93
N ALA A 414 15.27 -9.48 11.19
CA ALA A 414 16.69 -9.84 11.21
C ALA A 414 17.04 -10.82 12.36
N LEU A 415 16.33 -10.75 13.49
CA LEU A 415 16.45 -11.70 14.58
C LEU A 415 15.99 -13.09 14.14
N VAL A 416 14.78 -13.19 13.58
CA VAL A 416 14.23 -14.45 13.04
C VAL A 416 15.22 -15.06 12.04
N SER A 417 15.71 -14.26 11.09
CA SER A 417 16.70 -14.69 10.10
C SER A 417 17.98 -15.22 10.75
N GLY A 418 18.47 -14.54 11.79
CA GLY A 418 19.66 -14.98 12.50
C GLY A 418 19.48 -16.28 13.29
N LEU A 419 18.32 -16.44 13.94
CA LEU A 419 17.99 -17.65 14.71
C LEU A 419 17.75 -18.85 13.77
N GLU A 420 17.19 -18.64 12.59
CA GLU A 420 16.89 -19.68 11.60
C GLU A 420 18.16 -20.12 10.83
N ASN A 421 18.88 -19.16 10.28
CA ASN A 421 19.98 -19.42 9.35
C ASN A 421 21.34 -19.51 10.05
N GLY A 422 21.46 -19.00 11.28
CA GLY A 422 22.74 -18.82 11.93
C GLY A 422 23.60 -17.75 11.22
N SER A 423 24.93 -17.87 11.37
CA SER A 423 25.88 -17.02 10.67
C SER A 423 26.26 -17.61 9.31
N GLN A 424 26.43 -16.78 8.30
CA GLN A 424 27.04 -17.17 7.02
C GLN A 424 28.45 -17.78 7.16
N PHE A 425 29.05 -17.68 8.34
CA PHE A 425 30.34 -18.27 8.65
C PHE A 425 30.21 -19.67 9.32
N GLY A 426 28.99 -20.18 9.49
CA GLY A 426 28.71 -21.54 9.96
C GLY A 426 28.57 -21.71 11.47
N TRP A 427 28.49 -20.62 12.26
CA TRP A 427 28.20 -20.75 13.70
C TRP A 427 26.74 -20.36 14.01
N PRO A 428 26.10 -20.96 15.02
CA PRO A 428 24.73 -20.67 15.38
C PRO A 428 24.58 -19.30 16.02
N ILE A 429 23.53 -18.58 15.70
CA ILE A 429 23.12 -17.37 16.38
C ILE A 429 21.96 -17.71 17.32
N THR A 430 22.06 -17.33 18.57
CA THR A 430 20.99 -17.49 19.57
C THR A 430 20.75 -16.19 20.31
N LEU A 431 19.66 -16.11 21.05
CA LEU A 431 19.35 -14.98 21.93
C LEU A 431 20.39 -14.83 23.06
N GLY A 432 21.05 -15.93 23.46
CA GLY A 432 22.14 -15.94 24.42
C GLY A 432 23.50 -15.57 23.84
N THR A 433 23.65 -15.39 22.53
CA THR A 433 24.93 -14.97 21.93
C THR A 433 25.32 -13.57 22.39
N TRP A 434 26.59 -13.38 22.77
CA TRP A 434 27.10 -12.09 23.25
C TRP A 434 27.64 -11.21 22.14
N TRP A 435 27.22 -9.96 22.12
CA TRP A 435 27.61 -8.96 21.14
C TRP A 435 28.15 -7.69 21.79
N ASP A 436 29.06 -7.01 21.08
CA ASP A 436 29.59 -5.71 21.53
C ASP A 436 28.56 -4.61 21.19
N TYR A 437 28.10 -3.87 22.22
CA TYR A 437 27.18 -2.75 22.03
C TYR A 437 27.86 -1.36 22.18
N THR A 438 29.21 -1.32 22.20
CA THR A 438 29.96 -0.06 22.22
C THR A 438 29.48 0.88 21.10
N SER A 439 29.32 2.19 21.44
CA SER A 439 28.83 3.18 20.54
C SER A 439 29.61 4.49 20.64
N PRO A 440 30.09 5.09 19.53
CA PRO A 440 30.02 4.58 18.17
C PRO A 440 30.92 3.36 17.92
N GLN A 441 30.52 2.50 16.99
CA GLN A 441 31.29 1.31 16.59
C GLN A 441 31.67 1.38 15.12
N LYS A 442 32.92 1.00 14.82
CA LYS A 442 33.43 0.88 13.44
C LYS A 442 33.44 -0.60 13.06
N ILE A 443 32.60 -0.96 12.07
CA ILE A 443 32.45 -2.29 11.55
C ILE A 443 33.21 -2.39 10.24
N ASP A 444 34.19 -3.30 10.15
CA ASP A 444 34.88 -3.64 8.89
C ASP A 444 34.05 -4.66 8.11
N CYS A 445 33.48 -4.26 7.00
CA CYS A 445 32.66 -5.12 6.16
C CYS A 445 33.48 -6.05 5.24
N GLY A 446 34.78 -5.81 5.10
CA GLY A 446 35.61 -6.53 4.15
C GLY A 446 35.45 -6.12 2.68
N TYR A 447 34.45 -5.33 2.35
CA TYR A 447 34.16 -4.77 1.02
C TYR A 447 33.62 -3.34 1.17
N PRO A 448 33.56 -2.51 0.09
CA PRO A 448 33.01 -1.17 0.16
C PRO A 448 31.54 -1.19 0.60
N CYS A 449 31.24 -0.77 1.81
CA CYS A 449 29.92 -0.79 2.44
C CYS A 449 29.46 0.58 2.94
N SER A 450 30.27 1.60 2.78
CA SER A 450 29.98 2.98 3.18
C SER A 450 30.69 3.98 2.27
N PRO A 451 30.33 5.26 2.27
CA PRO A 451 31.07 6.31 1.59
C PRO A 451 32.55 6.41 2.00
N GLN A 452 32.88 5.90 3.18
CA GLN A 452 34.26 5.83 3.70
C GLN A 452 34.99 4.52 3.32
N GLY A 453 34.44 3.72 2.42
CA GLY A 453 34.98 2.44 1.96
C GLY A 453 34.48 1.25 2.77
N ASN A 454 35.38 0.41 3.25
CA ASN A 454 35.04 -0.84 3.96
C ASN A 454 34.59 -0.67 5.43
N ILE A 455 34.64 0.54 5.95
CA ILE A 455 34.30 0.82 7.36
C ILE A 455 32.92 1.45 7.44
N TRP A 456 32.01 0.79 8.11
CA TRP A 456 30.69 1.30 8.46
C TRP A 456 30.68 1.75 9.93
N THR A 457 30.41 3.04 10.16
CA THR A 457 30.30 3.60 11.51
C THR A 457 28.86 3.64 11.96
N VAL A 458 28.53 2.96 13.03
CA VAL A 458 27.16 2.84 13.57
C VAL A 458 27.13 3.37 15.01
N SER A 459 26.04 4.10 15.33
CA SER A 459 25.79 4.61 16.67
C SER A 459 24.43 4.14 17.20
N ASN A 460 24.32 3.93 18.52
CA ASN A 460 23.07 3.67 19.20
C ASN A 460 22.24 4.94 19.37
N ALA A 461 20.92 4.82 19.40
CA ALA A 461 20.03 5.92 19.74
C ALA A 461 20.36 6.42 21.17
N GLY A 462 20.39 7.73 21.34
CA GLY A 462 20.78 8.37 22.62
C GLY A 462 22.29 8.47 22.88
N GLY A 463 23.13 7.95 21.94
CA GLY A 463 24.59 7.99 22.05
C GLY A 463 25.14 7.08 23.15
N GLY A 464 26.46 6.85 23.14
CA GLY A 464 27.16 6.12 24.20
C GLY A 464 26.81 4.63 24.31
N GLY A 465 27.52 3.99 25.23
CA GLY A 465 27.45 2.56 25.49
C GLY A 465 28.85 1.94 25.36
N GLN A 466 29.21 1.05 26.28
CA GLN A 466 30.46 0.30 26.23
C GLN A 466 30.27 -1.05 26.89
N GLY A 467 30.76 -2.11 26.26
CA GLY A 467 30.72 -3.46 26.81
C GLY A 467 29.94 -4.42 25.91
N VAL A 468 29.44 -5.47 26.49
CA VAL A 468 28.78 -6.58 25.81
C VAL A 468 27.43 -6.86 26.43
N MET A 469 26.53 -7.38 25.62
CA MET A 469 25.19 -7.86 26.04
C MET A 469 24.75 -9.03 25.20
N THR A 470 23.75 -9.77 25.66
CA THR A 470 23.13 -10.83 24.88
C THR A 470 22.31 -10.25 23.73
N LEU A 471 22.09 -11.06 22.69
CA LEU A 471 21.21 -10.67 21.57
C LEU A 471 19.79 -10.37 22.06
N GLU A 472 19.27 -11.14 23.01
CA GLU A 472 18.00 -10.88 23.67
C GLU A 472 17.95 -9.45 24.24
N GLN A 473 18.93 -9.08 25.08
CA GLN A 473 19.00 -7.73 25.67
C GLN A 473 19.12 -6.65 24.60
N ALA A 474 19.91 -6.88 23.55
CA ALA A 474 20.08 -5.95 22.44
C ALA A 474 18.78 -5.76 21.66
N THR A 475 17.91 -6.78 21.57
CA THR A 475 16.63 -6.75 20.87
C THR A 475 15.62 -5.86 21.61
N TYR A 476 15.32 -6.13 22.88
CA TYR A 476 14.32 -5.34 23.58
C TYR A 476 14.80 -3.92 23.95
N THR A 477 16.12 -3.69 24.05
CA THR A 477 16.72 -2.35 24.20
C THR A 477 17.10 -1.70 22.86
N SER A 478 16.88 -2.40 21.75
CA SER A 478 17.00 -1.88 20.37
C SER A 478 18.39 -1.35 19.98
N LYS A 479 19.49 -2.08 20.28
CA LYS A 479 20.87 -1.62 20.02
C LYS A 479 21.25 -1.72 18.54
N ASN A 480 21.53 -0.59 17.90
CA ASN A 480 21.91 -0.52 16.48
C ASN A 480 23.26 -1.18 16.23
N THR A 481 24.26 -0.94 17.10
CA THR A 481 25.61 -1.48 16.93
C THR A 481 25.63 -3.01 16.95
N VAL A 482 24.75 -3.64 17.73
CA VAL A 482 24.58 -5.09 17.74
C VAL A 482 23.93 -5.57 16.45
N TYR A 483 22.81 -4.95 16.01
CA TYR A 483 22.10 -5.38 14.81
C TYR A 483 22.88 -5.14 13.51
N ALA A 484 23.79 -4.18 13.50
CA ALA A 484 24.73 -4.02 12.40
C ALA A 484 25.73 -5.20 12.31
N GLN A 485 26.19 -5.72 13.46
CA GLN A 485 27.02 -6.93 13.50
C GLN A 485 26.19 -8.18 13.15
N VAL A 486 24.95 -8.28 13.63
CA VAL A 486 24.01 -9.36 13.27
C VAL A 486 23.79 -9.38 11.76
N SER A 487 23.53 -8.24 11.12
CA SER A 487 23.36 -8.15 9.68
C SER A 487 24.59 -8.65 8.91
N LEU A 488 25.79 -8.28 9.35
CA LEU A 488 27.04 -8.78 8.77
C LEU A 488 27.23 -10.27 9.02
N ALA A 489 26.83 -10.77 10.18
CA ALA A 489 26.98 -12.20 10.51
C ALA A 489 25.98 -13.08 9.77
N VAL A 490 24.72 -12.68 9.67
CA VAL A 490 23.64 -13.42 8.98
C VAL A 490 23.80 -13.36 7.47
N GLY A 491 24.19 -12.22 6.94
CA GLY A 491 24.14 -11.87 5.53
C GLY A 491 22.83 -11.14 5.20
N PRO A 492 22.90 -9.98 4.52
CA PRO A 492 21.70 -9.20 4.20
C PRO A 492 20.72 -9.92 3.27
N GLU A 493 21.19 -10.82 2.42
CA GLU A 493 20.38 -11.66 1.53
C GLU A 493 19.41 -12.53 2.34
N ASN A 494 19.92 -13.23 3.35
CA ASN A 494 19.10 -14.08 4.21
C ASN A 494 18.04 -13.28 4.97
N ILE A 495 18.33 -12.02 5.31
CA ILE A 495 17.36 -11.12 5.96
C ILE A 495 16.25 -10.71 4.98
N VAL A 496 16.59 -10.44 3.72
CA VAL A 496 15.62 -10.18 2.64
C VAL A 496 14.71 -11.39 2.45
N ASP A 497 15.30 -12.58 2.29
CA ASP A 497 14.55 -13.82 2.07
C ASP A 497 13.59 -14.10 3.24
N THR A 498 14.05 -13.91 4.47
CA THR A 498 13.21 -14.05 5.67
C THR A 498 12.08 -13.02 5.68
N ALA A 499 12.34 -11.77 5.30
CA ALA A 499 11.33 -10.73 5.25
C ALA A 499 10.20 -11.09 4.26
N HIS A 500 10.54 -11.52 3.06
CA HIS A 500 9.55 -11.98 2.07
C HIS A 500 8.80 -13.23 2.55
N LYS A 501 9.53 -14.18 3.14
CA LYS A 501 8.96 -15.41 3.68
C LYS A 501 7.85 -15.18 4.70
N ILE A 502 7.95 -14.12 5.51
CA ILE A 502 6.98 -13.82 6.58
C ILE A 502 5.95 -12.75 6.24
N GLY A 503 5.93 -12.21 4.99
CA GLY A 503 4.84 -11.34 4.53
C GLY A 503 5.23 -9.92 4.12
N ILE A 504 6.52 -9.58 3.93
CA ILE A 504 6.93 -8.33 3.28
C ILE A 504 6.97 -8.54 1.77
N GLU A 505 6.21 -7.78 1.02
CA GLU A 505 6.11 -7.86 -0.44
C GLU A 505 6.92 -6.77 -1.16
N SER A 506 7.15 -5.64 -0.47
CA SER A 506 7.95 -4.53 -1.00
C SER A 506 9.33 -5.00 -1.48
N PRO A 507 9.84 -4.48 -2.59
CA PRO A 507 11.18 -4.82 -3.07
C PRO A 507 12.24 -4.35 -2.06
N LEU A 508 13.07 -5.27 -1.60
CA LEU A 508 14.12 -5.04 -0.63
C LEU A 508 15.49 -5.21 -1.26
N SER A 509 16.40 -4.30 -0.98
CA SER A 509 17.80 -4.42 -1.39
C SER A 509 18.63 -5.06 -0.28
N PRO A 510 19.48 -6.07 -0.59
CA PRO A 510 20.31 -6.75 0.40
C PRO A 510 21.53 -5.90 0.79
N VAL A 511 21.30 -4.89 1.61
CA VAL A 511 22.33 -3.99 2.14
C VAL A 511 22.55 -4.23 3.62
N LEU A 512 23.78 -4.03 4.14
CA LEU A 512 24.09 -4.25 5.54
C LEU A 512 23.21 -3.48 6.52
N SER A 513 22.69 -2.33 6.11
CA SER A 513 21.80 -1.53 6.95
C SER A 513 20.36 -2.03 7.01
N ILE A 514 20.00 -3.12 6.28
CA ILE A 514 18.64 -3.67 6.25
C ILE A 514 18.14 -4.06 7.64
N ALA A 515 18.98 -4.66 8.48
CA ALA A 515 18.62 -5.01 9.87
C ALA A 515 18.25 -3.78 10.72
N LEU A 516 18.61 -2.58 10.29
CA LEU A 516 18.24 -1.31 10.90
C LEU A 516 17.01 -0.66 10.27
N GLY A 517 16.36 -1.36 9.31
CA GLY A 517 15.13 -0.92 8.65
C GLY A 517 15.28 0.27 7.71
N THR A 518 16.38 0.32 6.95
CA THR A 518 16.62 1.39 5.97
C THR A 518 15.82 1.22 4.67
N GLN A 519 15.20 0.06 4.47
CA GLN A 519 14.30 -0.19 3.35
C GLN A 519 12.88 0.27 3.68
N ALA A 520 12.14 0.67 2.66
CA ALA A 520 10.79 1.19 2.82
C ALA A 520 9.75 0.06 2.65
N VAL A 521 8.82 -0.02 3.61
CA VAL A 521 7.73 -1.00 3.67
C VAL A 521 6.45 -0.31 4.12
N THR A 522 5.30 -0.93 3.92
CA THR A 522 4.01 -0.37 4.35
C THR A 522 3.64 -0.82 5.77
N PRO A 523 2.75 -0.09 6.46
CA PRO A 523 2.18 -0.54 7.73
C PRO A 523 1.51 -1.92 7.65
N LEU A 524 0.79 -2.21 6.58
CA LEU A 524 0.13 -3.50 6.38
C LEU A 524 1.14 -4.64 6.26
N GLU A 525 2.21 -4.47 5.50
CA GLU A 525 3.29 -5.48 5.40
C GLU A 525 3.95 -5.73 6.76
N MET A 526 4.18 -4.69 7.56
CA MET A 526 4.73 -4.85 8.90
C MET A 526 3.75 -5.57 9.84
N ALA A 527 2.46 -5.31 9.73
CA ALA A 527 1.43 -6.05 10.47
C ALA A 527 1.42 -7.53 10.05
N SER A 528 1.48 -7.83 8.75
CA SER A 528 1.53 -9.20 8.21
C SER A 528 2.75 -9.98 8.70
N ALA A 529 3.94 -9.37 8.64
CA ALA A 529 5.16 -10.01 9.12
C ALA A 529 5.12 -10.31 10.63
N TYR A 530 4.55 -9.42 11.43
CA TYR A 530 4.42 -9.63 12.88
C TYR A 530 3.25 -10.57 13.23
N SER A 531 2.19 -10.64 12.42
CA SER A 531 1.14 -11.64 12.54
C SER A 531 1.69 -13.07 12.37
N THR A 532 2.59 -13.27 11.40
CA THR A 532 3.32 -14.55 11.25
C THR A 532 4.13 -14.88 12.52
N ILE A 533 4.72 -13.89 13.19
CA ILE A 533 5.42 -14.10 14.48
C ILE A 533 4.39 -14.39 15.59
N ALA A 534 3.27 -13.67 15.66
CA ALA A 534 2.21 -13.88 16.64
C ALA A 534 1.58 -15.28 16.52
N ASN A 535 1.50 -15.81 15.30
CA ASN A 535 1.03 -17.16 14.97
C ASN A 535 2.13 -18.24 15.08
N TYR A 536 3.23 -17.92 15.76
CA TYR A 536 4.31 -18.89 16.00
C TYR A 536 4.88 -19.51 14.73
N GLY A 537 5.00 -18.68 13.68
CA GLY A 537 5.59 -19.06 12.39
C GLY A 537 4.61 -19.70 11.40
N GLU A 538 3.32 -19.69 11.68
CA GLU A 538 2.27 -19.92 10.68
C GLU A 538 1.93 -18.63 9.99
N LYS A 539 2.23 -18.53 8.72
CA LYS A 539 1.85 -17.42 7.86
C LYS A 539 0.44 -17.67 7.33
N ILE A 540 -0.42 -16.69 7.49
CA ILE A 540 -1.71 -16.60 6.82
C ILE A 540 -1.64 -15.33 5.98
N ASP A 541 -1.85 -15.44 4.67
CA ASP A 541 -1.80 -14.27 3.80
C ASP A 541 -2.92 -13.30 4.17
N SER A 542 -2.57 -12.03 4.32
CA SER A 542 -3.55 -11.01 4.69
C SER A 542 -4.47 -10.70 3.51
N TYR A 543 -5.77 -10.73 3.74
CA TYR A 543 -6.79 -10.53 2.72
C TYR A 543 -7.79 -9.45 3.10
N LEU A 544 -8.36 -8.82 2.07
CA LEU A 544 -9.35 -7.76 2.23
C LEU A 544 -10.75 -8.20 1.75
N ILE A 545 -10.84 -9.04 0.71
CA ILE A 545 -12.10 -9.52 0.17
C ILE A 545 -12.51 -10.80 0.91
N GLU A 546 -13.60 -10.73 1.64
CA GLU A 546 -14.15 -11.87 2.40
C GLU A 546 -15.03 -12.74 1.49
N SER A 547 -15.95 -12.10 0.74
CA SER A 547 -16.81 -12.81 -0.19
C SER A 547 -17.25 -11.92 -1.36
N ILE A 548 -17.63 -12.57 -2.46
CA ILE A 548 -18.27 -11.94 -3.63
C ILE A 548 -19.48 -12.77 -3.99
N VAL A 549 -20.65 -12.13 -3.99
CA VAL A 549 -21.94 -12.77 -4.30
C VAL A 549 -22.55 -12.06 -5.50
N ALA A 550 -23.05 -12.83 -6.48
CA ALA A 550 -23.77 -12.30 -7.64
C ALA A 550 -25.18 -11.85 -7.26
N GLU A 551 -25.82 -11.05 -8.11
CA GLU A 551 -27.17 -10.51 -7.90
C GLU A 551 -28.25 -11.60 -7.67
N ASP A 552 -28.07 -12.78 -8.27
CA ASP A 552 -28.97 -13.94 -8.09
C ASP A 552 -28.73 -14.72 -6.78
N GLY A 553 -27.79 -14.28 -5.95
CA GLY A 553 -27.41 -14.92 -4.69
C GLY A 553 -26.35 -16.03 -4.84
N THR A 554 -25.80 -16.24 -6.04
CA THR A 554 -24.72 -17.21 -6.26
C THR A 554 -23.43 -16.69 -5.61
N VAL A 555 -22.82 -17.49 -4.72
CA VAL A 555 -21.51 -17.19 -4.14
C VAL A 555 -20.44 -17.48 -5.19
N LEU A 556 -19.77 -16.43 -5.69
CA LEU A 556 -18.69 -16.53 -6.66
C LEU A 556 -17.35 -16.78 -5.99
N PHE A 557 -17.16 -16.17 -4.81
CA PHE A 557 -15.95 -16.29 -4.02
C PHE A 557 -16.29 -16.21 -2.53
N GLU A 558 -15.63 -17.04 -1.73
CA GLU A 558 -15.59 -16.97 -0.27
C GLU A 558 -14.17 -17.34 0.17
N HIS A 559 -13.56 -16.48 0.97
CA HIS A 559 -12.18 -16.68 1.40
C HIS A 559 -12.09 -17.76 2.49
N GLU A 560 -11.21 -18.72 2.28
CA GLU A 560 -10.84 -19.72 3.29
C GLU A 560 -9.38 -19.48 3.71
N PRO A 561 -9.11 -19.20 5.00
CA PRO A 561 -7.74 -18.99 5.48
C PRO A 561 -6.86 -20.24 5.28
N GLU A 562 -5.71 -20.09 4.66
CA GLU A 562 -4.73 -21.16 4.44
C GLU A 562 -3.47 -20.93 5.28
N PRO A 563 -3.38 -21.47 6.51
CA PRO A 563 -2.18 -21.33 7.32
C PRO A 563 -1.03 -22.18 6.76
N ILE A 564 0.10 -21.54 6.49
CA ILE A 564 1.32 -22.19 5.99
C ILE A 564 2.43 -22.02 7.04
N ARG A 565 2.97 -23.14 7.53
CA ARG A 565 4.12 -23.06 8.45
C ARG A 565 5.39 -22.68 7.68
N VAL A 566 5.84 -21.46 7.92
CA VAL A 566 7.04 -20.91 7.27
C VAL A 566 8.24 -20.83 8.22
N LEU A 567 8.04 -20.82 9.54
CA LEU A 567 9.09 -20.79 10.55
C LEU A 567 8.90 -21.90 11.60
N ASP A 568 9.99 -22.28 12.25
CA ASP A 568 9.97 -23.18 13.40
C ASP A 568 9.22 -22.53 14.58
N GLU A 569 8.35 -23.30 15.22
CA GLU A 569 7.50 -22.83 16.30
C GLU A 569 8.30 -22.45 17.57
N ALA A 570 9.31 -23.25 17.93
CA ALA A 570 10.14 -23.00 19.11
C ALA A 570 11.03 -21.76 18.93
N LEU A 571 11.54 -21.57 17.69
CA LEU A 571 12.24 -20.36 17.30
C LEU A 571 11.34 -19.14 17.49
N THR A 572 10.15 -19.18 16.92
CA THR A 572 9.23 -18.03 16.92
C THR A 572 8.72 -17.72 18.31
N ALA A 573 8.44 -18.77 19.13
CA ALA A 573 8.11 -18.61 20.55
C ALA A 573 9.20 -17.85 21.33
N SER A 574 10.48 -18.14 21.02
CA SER A 574 11.62 -17.44 21.66
C SER A 574 11.68 -15.94 21.27
N VAL A 575 11.27 -15.63 20.04
CA VAL A 575 11.16 -14.25 19.55
C VAL A 575 10.00 -13.52 20.25
N VAL A 576 8.81 -14.14 20.36
CA VAL A 576 7.66 -13.59 21.11
C VAL A 576 8.07 -13.26 22.53
N GLN A 577 8.64 -14.22 23.29
CA GLN A 577 9.12 -13.99 24.68
C GLN A 577 10.12 -12.84 24.80
N THR A 578 10.99 -12.66 23.81
CA THR A 578 11.95 -11.56 23.77
C THR A 578 11.26 -10.22 23.56
N LEU A 579 10.28 -10.17 22.64
CA LEU A 579 9.56 -8.95 22.26
C LEU A 579 8.51 -8.54 23.29
N GLU A 580 7.98 -9.44 24.13
CA GLU A 580 7.13 -9.13 25.29
C GLU A 580 7.83 -8.18 26.28
N LYS A 581 9.17 -8.14 26.30
CA LYS A 581 9.94 -7.25 27.17
C LYS A 581 9.95 -5.80 26.69
N VAL A 582 9.59 -5.54 25.42
CA VAL A 582 9.63 -4.19 24.82
C VAL A 582 8.63 -3.23 25.44
N PRO A 583 7.35 -3.60 25.67
CA PRO A 583 6.36 -2.74 26.32
C PRO A 583 6.49 -2.75 27.87
N ARG A 584 7.37 -3.58 28.44
CA ARG A 584 7.60 -3.67 29.88
C ARG A 584 8.69 -2.72 30.36
N GLY A 585 8.83 -2.56 31.68
CA GLY A 585 9.91 -1.76 32.27
C GLY A 585 11.29 -2.26 31.86
N GLY A 586 12.12 -1.35 31.32
CA GLY A 586 13.45 -1.67 30.76
C GLY A 586 13.47 -1.84 29.23
N GLY A 587 12.32 -1.98 28.57
CA GLY A 587 12.19 -1.96 27.13
C GLY A 587 12.03 -0.55 26.53
N THR A 588 11.84 -0.46 25.21
CA THR A 588 11.81 0.83 24.48
C THR A 588 10.44 1.47 24.41
N ALA A 589 9.36 0.80 24.83
CA ALA A 589 7.98 1.28 24.67
C ALA A 589 7.08 1.02 25.89
N PRO A 590 7.44 1.46 27.12
CA PRO A 590 6.55 1.27 28.27
C PRO A 590 5.19 1.97 28.09
N ALA A 591 5.11 3.03 27.27
CA ALA A 591 3.86 3.74 26.98
C ALA A 591 2.94 2.99 25.99
N ALA A 592 3.41 1.94 25.35
CA ALA A 592 2.58 1.05 24.52
C ALA A 592 1.97 -0.11 25.33
N ASN A 593 2.21 -0.18 26.65
CA ASN A 593 1.73 -1.28 27.48
C ASN A 593 0.23 -1.13 27.75
N ILE A 594 -0.56 -2.09 27.29
CA ILE A 594 -2.03 -2.16 27.45
C ILE A 594 -2.48 -3.02 28.64
N GLY A 595 -1.55 -3.46 29.50
CA GLY A 595 -1.86 -4.15 30.74
C GLY A 595 -2.21 -5.64 30.60
N ARG A 596 -2.04 -6.24 29.40
CA ARG A 596 -2.31 -7.67 29.13
C ARG A 596 -1.15 -8.31 28.35
N PRO A 597 -1.19 -9.64 28.09
CA PRO A 597 -0.20 -10.30 27.25
C PRO A 597 -0.10 -9.65 25.87
N GLN A 598 1.08 -9.12 25.58
CA GLN A 598 1.39 -8.46 24.32
C GLN A 598 2.88 -8.46 24.06
N PHE A 599 3.28 -8.42 22.80
CA PHE A 599 4.64 -8.13 22.40
C PHE A 599 4.68 -6.96 21.41
N GLY A 600 5.86 -6.42 21.15
CA GLY A 600 5.97 -5.36 20.13
C GLY A 600 7.39 -4.89 19.90
N LYS A 601 7.53 -3.94 18.97
CA LYS A 601 8.82 -3.32 18.65
C LYS A 601 8.65 -1.88 18.18
N THR A 602 9.49 -1.00 18.72
CA THR A 602 9.61 0.38 18.25
C THR A 602 10.47 0.47 17.00
N GLY A 603 10.07 1.34 16.07
CA GLY A 603 10.86 1.82 14.95
C GLY A 603 11.14 3.32 15.09
N THR A 604 12.31 3.74 14.68
CA THR A 604 12.66 5.16 14.49
C THR A 604 13.67 5.22 13.36
N ALA A 605 13.29 5.84 12.25
CA ALA A 605 14.16 6.05 11.12
C ALA A 605 15.17 7.17 11.40
N GLN A 606 16.14 7.32 10.53
CA GLN A 606 17.16 8.34 10.67
C GLN A 606 16.54 9.75 10.71
N ASN A 607 17.04 10.59 11.60
CA ASN A 607 16.57 11.96 11.80
C ASN A 607 15.11 12.07 12.21
N PHE A 608 14.54 11.04 12.85
CA PHE A 608 13.16 11.05 13.38
C PHE A 608 12.08 11.32 12.32
N ARG A 609 12.30 10.92 11.06
CA ARG A 609 11.38 11.19 9.96
C ARG A 609 10.20 10.24 9.92
N ASP A 610 10.42 9.00 10.34
CA ASP A 610 9.42 7.95 10.46
C ASP A 610 9.54 7.30 11.83
N VAL A 611 8.45 7.17 12.56
CA VAL A 611 8.43 6.43 13.82
C VAL A 611 7.33 5.38 13.78
N TRP A 612 7.61 4.25 14.41
CA TRP A 612 6.78 3.07 14.36
C TRP A 612 6.58 2.44 15.72
N PHE A 613 5.43 1.82 15.90
CA PHE A 613 5.25 0.76 16.85
C PHE A 613 4.43 -0.36 16.17
N VAL A 614 4.99 -1.56 16.15
CA VAL A 614 4.25 -2.75 15.70
C VAL A 614 4.11 -3.65 16.90
N GLY A 615 2.90 -3.97 17.26
CA GLY A 615 2.57 -4.76 18.43
C GLY A 615 1.52 -5.81 18.14
N ALA A 616 1.48 -6.86 18.93
CA ALA A 616 0.48 -7.90 18.85
C ALA A 616 -0.01 -8.32 20.22
N ILE A 617 -1.29 -8.63 20.27
CA ILE A 617 -1.95 -9.51 21.26
C ILE A 617 -2.26 -10.85 20.57
N PRO A 618 -2.66 -11.90 21.29
CA PRO A 618 -2.96 -13.18 20.62
C PRO A 618 -3.98 -13.07 19.49
N GLN A 619 -4.97 -12.17 19.59
CA GLN A 619 -6.04 -12.02 18.61
C GLN A 619 -5.64 -11.14 17.41
N TYR A 620 -4.89 -10.05 17.64
CA TYR A 620 -4.63 -9.02 16.64
C TYR A 620 -3.18 -8.58 16.60
N THR A 621 -2.72 -8.27 15.40
CA THR A 621 -1.45 -7.58 15.17
C THR A 621 -1.72 -6.21 14.58
N THR A 622 -1.18 -5.16 15.21
CA THR A 622 -1.42 -3.76 14.82
C THR A 622 -0.10 -3.05 14.58
N ALA A 623 0.05 -2.47 13.39
CA ALA A 623 1.18 -1.61 13.03
C ALA A 623 0.73 -0.15 13.02
N VAL A 624 1.42 0.69 13.77
CA VAL A 624 1.24 2.14 13.80
C VAL A 624 2.48 2.81 13.24
N TRP A 625 2.30 3.61 12.21
CA TRP A 625 3.31 4.52 11.66
C TRP A 625 2.91 5.97 11.90
N VAL A 626 3.91 6.84 12.15
CA VAL A 626 3.74 8.29 12.22
C VAL A 626 4.88 8.99 11.48
N GLY A 627 4.54 10.00 10.68
CA GLY A 627 5.47 10.77 9.86
C GLY A 627 4.76 11.81 8.99
N HIS A 628 5.48 12.49 8.13
CA HIS A 628 4.88 13.37 7.13
C HIS A 628 4.54 12.58 5.86
N ALA A 629 3.32 12.74 5.35
CA ALA A 629 2.82 11.94 4.23
C ALA A 629 3.64 12.10 2.95
N ASP A 630 4.03 13.32 2.59
CA ASP A 630 4.61 13.62 1.28
C ASP A 630 6.13 13.83 1.31
N ALA A 631 6.72 13.99 2.48
CA ALA A 631 8.12 14.37 2.59
C ALA A 631 8.83 13.73 3.78
N GLN A 632 10.14 13.60 3.66
CA GLN A 632 11.02 13.10 4.71
C GLN A 632 11.43 14.24 5.66
N ILE A 633 10.47 14.77 6.43
CA ILE A 633 10.66 15.87 7.37
C ILE A 633 10.98 15.34 8.76
N GLU A 634 11.92 15.98 9.46
CA GLU A 634 12.29 15.62 10.83
C GLU A 634 11.19 16.01 11.82
N MET A 635 10.65 15.06 12.55
CA MET A 635 9.63 15.29 13.57
C MET A 635 10.26 15.75 14.90
N VAL A 636 10.44 17.06 14.99
CA VAL A 636 11.02 17.74 16.17
C VAL A 636 10.18 18.94 16.58
N ASN A 637 10.03 19.16 17.89
CA ASN A 637 9.36 20.34 18.47
C ASN A 637 7.91 20.54 17.95
N PHE A 638 7.11 19.51 17.95
CA PHE A 638 5.69 19.54 17.60
C PHE A 638 4.82 19.09 18.79
N THR A 639 3.53 19.25 18.68
CA THR A 639 2.55 18.84 19.69
C THR A 639 1.64 17.74 19.18
N VAL A 640 1.23 16.86 20.08
CA VAL A 640 0.20 15.85 19.86
C VAL A 640 -0.88 15.97 20.92
N TYR A 641 -2.11 15.61 20.58
CA TYR A 641 -3.21 15.62 21.53
C TYR A 641 -3.73 14.20 21.78
N ASN A 642 -3.72 13.77 23.02
CA ASN A 642 -4.32 12.50 23.42
C ASN A 642 -5.71 12.78 24.01
N GLU A 643 -6.74 12.44 23.24
CA GLU A 643 -8.13 12.68 23.64
C GLU A 643 -8.56 11.83 24.84
N ARG A 644 -8.12 10.58 24.91
CA ARG A 644 -8.49 9.67 26.00
C ARG A 644 -8.02 10.16 27.37
N THR A 645 -6.88 10.85 27.40
CA THR A 645 -6.33 11.44 28.64
C THR A 645 -6.58 12.93 28.75
N ASP A 646 -7.19 13.56 27.73
CA ASP A 646 -7.40 15.00 27.58
C ASP A 646 -6.10 15.79 27.82
N THR A 647 -5.02 15.36 27.15
CA THR A 647 -3.69 15.95 27.36
C THR A 647 -3.03 16.32 26.03
N THR A 648 -2.52 17.56 25.98
CA THR A 648 -1.59 18.00 24.93
C THR A 648 -0.15 17.76 25.38
N GLN A 649 0.63 17.07 24.54
CA GLN A 649 2.04 16.79 24.81
C GLN A 649 2.95 17.46 23.79
N SER A 650 3.98 18.13 24.29
CA SER A 650 5.05 18.68 23.44
C SER A 650 6.13 17.61 23.20
N ILE A 651 6.33 17.27 21.95
CA ILE A 651 7.30 16.28 21.51
C ILE A 651 8.56 16.98 21.02
N ARG A 652 9.65 16.89 21.79
CA ARG A 652 10.93 17.48 21.38
C ARG A 652 11.57 16.73 20.21
N ARG A 653 11.48 15.40 20.20
CA ARG A 653 11.92 14.49 19.13
C ARG A 653 11.04 13.27 19.15
N ALA A 654 10.54 12.89 17.99
CA ALA A 654 9.70 11.71 17.85
C ALA A 654 10.52 10.43 17.96
N TYR A 655 10.07 9.53 18.83
CA TYR A 655 10.52 8.14 18.90
C TYR A 655 9.31 7.22 18.82
N GLY A 656 9.51 6.01 18.30
CA GLY A 656 8.41 5.02 18.24
C GLY A 656 7.74 4.79 19.59
N GLY A 657 8.52 4.72 20.68
CA GLY A 657 7.97 4.55 22.03
C GLY A 657 7.30 5.77 22.65
N SER A 658 7.52 6.98 22.13
CA SER A 658 6.94 8.22 22.69
C SER A 658 5.79 8.80 21.86
N VAL A 659 5.57 8.31 20.63
CA VAL A 659 4.49 8.77 19.74
C VAL A 659 3.67 7.59 19.23
N ALA A 660 4.24 6.71 18.41
CA ALA A 660 3.49 5.58 17.83
C ALA A 660 3.03 4.55 18.89
N GLY A 661 3.83 4.35 19.95
CA GLY A 661 3.45 3.47 21.07
C GLY A 661 2.22 3.94 21.84
N PRO A 662 2.13 5.21 22.26
CA PRO A 662 0.91 5.77 22.84
C PRO A 662 -0.32 5.69 21.94
N VAL A 663 -0.19 5.96 20.61
CA VAL A 663 -1.29 5.80 19.65
C VAL A 663 -1.77 4.35 19.60
N TYR A 664 -0.83 3.39 19.56
CA TYR A 664 -1.15 1.96 19.67
C TYR A 664 -1.89 1.64 20.97
N ASN A 665 -1.40 2.15 22.10
CA ASN A 665 -2.04 1.92 23.39
C ASN A 665 -3.49 2.42 23.42
N ASP A 666 -3.73 3.64 22.93
CA ASP A 666 -5.06 4.23 22.90
C ASP A 666 -6.03 3.41 22.04
N PHE A 667 -5.60 3.07 20.82
CA PHE A 667 -6.42 2.30 19.89
C PHE A 667 -6.71 0.89 20.42
N MET A 668 -5.67 0.17 20.86
CA MET A 668 -5.87 -1.19 21.38
C MET A 668 -6.65 -1.24 22.69
N THR A 669 -6.53 -0.21 23.54
CA THR A 669 -7.32 -0.13 24.77
C THR A 669 -8.80 0.08 24.43
N TRP A 670 -9.09 1.01 23.51
CA TRP A 670 -10.45 1.21 23.02
C TRP A 670 -11.02 -0.06 22.39
N LEU A 671 -10.28 -0.74 21.51
CA LEU A 671 -10.69 -1.98 20.85
C LEU A 671 -11.05 -3.06 21.89
N ILE A 672 -10.18 -3.24 22.90
CA ILE A 672 -10.37 -4.24 23.95
C ILE A 672 -11.62 -3.95 24.77
N GLU A 673 -11.86 -2.70 25.12
CA GLU A 673 -13.00 -2.26 25.92
C GLU A 673 -14.31 -2.35 25.13
N THR A 674 -14.32 -1.91 23.87
CA THR A 674 -15.53 -1.87 23.03
C THR A 674 -15.95 -3.27 22.61
N GLU A 675 -15.02 -4.10 22.12
CA GLU A 675 -15.30 -5.48 21.70
C GLU A 675 -15.38 -6.45 22.88
N ASN A 676 -15.12 -5.98 24.10
CA ASN A 676 -15.05 -6.83 25.31
C ASN A 676 -14.16 -8.06 25.09
N LEU A 677 -12.96 -7.83 24.49
CA LEU A 677 -12.06 -8.91 24.09
C LEU A 677 -11.56 -9.69 25.30
N PRO A 678 -11.65 -11.02 25.28
CA PRO A 678 -11.11 -11.86 26.35
C PRO A 678 -9.60 -11.65 26.46
N GLU A 679 -9.08 -11.66 27.69
CA GLU A 679 -7.65 -11.71 27.92
C GLU A 679 -7.15 -13.13 27.62
N LEU A 680 -6.32 -13.24 26.59
CA LEU A 680 -5.69 -14.49 26.19
C LEU A 680 -4.18 -14.38 26.42
N ASP A 681 -3.58 -15.48 26.86
CA ASP A 681 -2.12 -15.61 26.86
C ASP A 681 -1.63 -16.09 25.50
N PHE A 682 -0.40 -15.76 25.15
CA PHE A 682 0.28 -16.39 24.04
C PHE A 682 0.42 -17.89 24.33
N ARG A 683 0.46 -18.72 23.27
CA ARG A 683 0.59 -20.19 23.38
C ARG A 683 1.75 -20.57 24.31
N GLU A 684 1.59 -21.65 25.06
CA GLU A 684 2.70 -22.21 25.83
C GLU A 684 3.90 -22.48 24.91
N SER A 685 5.08 -22.18 25.42
CA SER A 685 6.30 -22.35 24.62
C SER A 685 6.58 -23.82 24.35
N PRO A 686 6.74 -24.21 23.09
CA PRO A 686 7.01 -25.60 22.72
C PRO A 686 8.34 -26.10 23.26
N GLU A 687 8.50 -27.41 23.32
CA GLU A 687 9.76 -28.05 23.69
C GLU A 687 10.87 -27.57 22.73
N GLY A 688 12.04 -27.22 23.27
CA GLY A 688 13.17 -26.70 22.51
C GLY A 688 13.32 -25.18 22.54
N THR A 689 12.27 -24.39 22.87
CA THR A 689 12.35 -22.92 22.96
C THR A 689 13.51 -22.44 23.84
N SER A 690 13.77 -23.12 24.98
CA SER A 690 14.86 -22.76 25.90
C SER A 690 16.25 -22.88 25.26
N ALA A 691 16.41 -23.65 24.19
CA ALA A 691 17.69 -23.81 23.49
C ALA A 691 18.14 -22.48 22.85
N PHE A 692 17.20 -21.68 22.38
CA PHE A 692 17.49 -20.37 21.75
C PHE A 692 18.04 -19.34 22.74
N PHE A 693 17.85 -19.52 24.05
CA PHE A 693 18.39 -18.64 25.09
C PHE A 693 19.78 -19.06 25.61
N ARG A 694 20.26 -20.23 25.21
CA ARG A 694 21.58 -20.71 25.63
C ARG A 694 22.66 -20.00 24.82
N THR A 695 23.78 -19.67 25.50
CA THR A 695 24.96 -19.14 24.81
C THR A 695 25.74 -20.28 24.16
N PRO A 696 25.94 -20.29 22.84
CA PRO A 696 26.73 -21.31 22.18
C PRO A 696 28.20 -21.24 22.57
N LYS A 697 28.92 -22.31 22.36
CA LYS A 697 30.38 -22.39 22.50
C LYS A 697 31.02 -22.49 21.11
N THR A 698 32.26 -22.03 20.99
CA THR A 698 33.07 -22.09 19.78
C THR A 698 34.54 -22.29 20.12
N GLU A 699 35.31 -22.79 19.16
CA GLU A 699 36.76 -22.97 19.30
C GLU A 699 37.52 -21.69 18.91
N VAL A 700 38.58 -21.38 19.68
CA VAL A 700 39.46 -20.29 19.37
C VAL A 700 40.34 -20.63 18.17
N PRO A 701 40.29 -19.80 17.08
CA PRO A 701 41.09 -20.07 15.89
C PRO A 701 42.57 -19.83 16.12
N ASP A 702 43.40 -20.51 15.37
CA ASP A 702 44.87 -20.25 15.37
C ASP A 702 45.16 -19.06 14.45
N VAL A 703 45.67 -17.96 15.03
CA VAL A 703 46.00 -16.75 14.29
C VAL A 703 47.52 -16.50 14.20
N ARG A 704 48.35 -17.51 14.53
CA ARG A 704 49.81 -17.43 14.37
C ARG A 704 50.17 -17.17 12.89
N GLY A 705 51.07 -16.23 12.67
CA GLY A 705 51.55 -15.85 11.33
C GLY A 705 50.57 -15.08 10.46
N LEU A 706 49.39 -14.74 10.98
CA LEU A 706 48.45 -13.85 10.31
C LEU A 706 48.78 -12.39 10.59
N SER A 707 48.48 -11.51 9.63
CA SER A 707 48.48 -10.06 9.89
C SER A 707 47.29 -9.68 10.78
N GLU A 708 47.36 -8.53 11.47
CA GLU A 708 46.33 -8.05 12.39
C GLU A 708 44.90 -8.11 11.76
N ARG A 709 44.78 -7.68 10.48
CA ARG A 709 43.49 -7.73 9.74
C ARG A 709 43.02 -9.17 9.54
N LYS A 710 43.90 -10.08 9.09
CA LYS A 710 43.55 -11.49 8.87
C LYS A 710 43.24 -12.19 10.19
N ALA A 711 43.94 -11.87 11.27
CA ALA A 711 43.66 -12.41 12.61
C ALA A 711 42.30 -11.95 13.13
N ARG A 712 41.97 -10.66 12.98
CA ARG A 712 40.65 -10.11 13.31
C ARG A 712 39.55 -10.81 12.55
N ASP A 713 39.73 -10.98 11.24
CA ASP A 713 38.78 -11.67 10.35
C ASP A 713 38.59 -13.15 10.75
N ALA A 714 39.66 -13.88 11.02
CA ALA A 714 39.59 -15.27 11.46
C ALA A 714 38.86 -15.43 12.81
N ILE A 715 39.14 -14.54 13.78
CA ILE A 715 38.45 -14.54 15.07
C ILE A 715 36.98 -14.21 14.93
N TYR A 716 36.63 -13.23 14.09
CA TYR A 716 35.23 -12.87 13.80
C TYR A 716 34.47 -14.03 13.12
N LYS A 717 35.08 -14.67 12.13
CA LYS A 717 34.52 -15.85 11.44
C LYS A 717 34.31 -17.05 12.39
N ALA A 718 35.03 -17.11 13.49
CA ALA A 718 34.80 -18.09 14.55
C ALA A 718 33.71 -17.67 15.56
N GLY A 719 33.01 -16.57 15.34
CA GLY A 719 32.01 -16.05 16.28
C GLY A 719 32.58 -15.41 17.54
N LEU A 720 33.82 -14.93 17.49
CA LEU A 720 34.57 -14.34 18.61
C LEU A 720 34.94 -12.87 18.33
N ARG A 721 35.36 -12.15 19.35
CA ARG A 721 35.81 -10.78 19.27
C ARG A 721 37.32 -10.66 19.42
N ALA A 722 37.96 -9.90 18.54
CA ALA A 722 39.40 -9.69 18.60
C ALA A 722 39.75 -8.44 19.41
N SER A 723 40.64 -8.57 20.38
CA SER A 723 41.35 -7.49 21.07
C SER A 723 42.79 -7.43 20.58
N ILE A 724 43.08 -6.59 19.60
CA ILE A 724 44.42 -6.46 19.04
C ILE A 724 45.18 -5.41 19.84
N GLN A 725 46.36 -5.81 20.35
CA GLN A 725 47.24 -4.97 21.09
C GLN A 725 48.61 -4.88 20.43
N ARG A 726 49.14 -3.67 20.23
CA ARG A 726 50.51 -3.47 19.81
C ARG A 726 51.34 -3.19 21.06
N VAL A 727 52.31 -4.04 21.30
CA VAL A 727 53.17 -3.95 22.47
C VAL A 727 54.61 -3.73 22.05
N ALA A 728 55.38 -3.06 22.90
CA ALA A 728 56.81 -2.86 22.67
C ALA A 728 57.55 -4.20 22.63
N SER A 729 58.34 -4.42 21.61
CA SER A 729 59.08 -5.66 21.37
C SER A 729 60.29 -5.39 20.48
N VAL A 730 61.30 -6.24 20.63
CA VAL A 730 62.50 -6.24 19.76
C VAL A 730 62.25 -6.86 18.40
N GLU A 731 61.12 -7.53 18.25
CA GLU A 731 60.70 -8.11 16.96
C GLU A 731 60.27 -7.01 15.99
N PRO A 732 60.42 -7.21 14.66
CA PRO A 732 59.90 -6.27 13.65
C PRO A 732 58.43 -5.90 13.87
N GLU A 733 58.07 -4.67 13.51
CA GLU A 733 56.68 -4.22 13.60
C GLU A 733 55.69 -5.18 12.88
N GLY A 734 54.56 -5.50 13.51
CA GLY A 734 53.54 -6.40 13.00
C GLY A 734 53.85 -7.91 13.18
N THR A 735 54.96 -8.26 13.85
CA THR A 735 55.23 -9.65 14.21
C THR A 735 54.28 -10.14 15.30
N PHE A 736 53.67 -11.32 15.09
CA PHE A 736 52.79 -11.96 16.09
C PHE A 736 53.56 -12.37 17.32
N LEU A 737 53.14 -11.95 18.50
CA LEU A 737 53.80 -12.24 19.81
C LEU A 737 53.00 -13.23 20.65
N GLY A 738 51.71 -13.39 20.42
CA GLY A 738 50.90 -14.35 21.17
C GLY A 738 49.40 -14.10 21.09
N GLN A 739 48.62 -15.09 21.45
CA GLN A 739 47.18 -15.00 21.61
C GLN A 739 46.72 -15.66 22.92
N SER A 740 45.62 -15.17 23.46
CA SER A 740 44.94 -15.74 24.63
C SER A 740 43.42 -15.55 24.47
N PRO A 741 42.60 -16.61 24.64
CA PRO A 741 42.96 -17.99 24.94
C PRO A 741 43.77 -18.69 23.84
N ARG A 742 44.33 -19.86 24.15
CA ARG A 742 45.14 -20.65 23.18
C ARG A 742 44.28 -21.16 22.03
N PRO A 743 44.85 -21.42 20.84
CA PRO A 743 44.17 -22.06 19.73
C PRO A 743 43.53 -23.41 20.16
N GLY A 744 42.30 -23.69 19.67
CA GLY A 744 41.57 -24.90 20.01
C GLY A 744 40.91 -24.90 21.40
N ALA A 745 41.02 -23.80 22.18
CA ALA A 745 40.28 -23.71 23.42
C ALA A 745 38.77 -23.46 23.14
N GLU A 746 37.91 -24.20 23.82
CA GLU A 746 36.48 -24.00 23.79
C GLU A 746 36.09 -22.77 24.66
N VAL A 747 35.48 -21.79 24.09
CA VAL A 747 35.05 -20.55 24.77
C VAL A 747 33.61 -20.23 24.43
N THR A 748 32.97 -19.39 25.23
CA THR A 748 31.65 -18.86 24.97
C THR A 748 31.68 -17.99 23.71
N GLN A 749 30.74 -18.17 22.80
CA GLN A 749 30.58 -17.35 21.61
C GLN A 749 30.41 -15.87 21.98
N GLY A 750 31.02 -14.98 21.20
CA GLY A 750 31.16 -13.56 21.55
C GLY A 750 32.25 -13.28 22.55
N GLY A 751 33.00 -14.29 23.03
CA GLY A 751 34.18 -14.14 23.89
C GLY A 751 35.33 -13.35 23.23
N VAL A 752 36.26 -12.87 24.03
CA VAL A 752 37.38 -12.06 23.52
C VAL A 752 38.62 -12.91 23.34
N VAL A 753 39.22 -12.81 22.16
CA VAL A 753 40.56 -13.31 21.88
C VAL A 753 41.53 -12.11 21.83
N SER A 754 42.41 -12.06 22.83
CA SER A 754 43.47 -11.06 22.85
C SER A 754 44.62 -11.52 21.98
N VAL A 755 45.09 -10.68 21.08
CA VAL A 755 46.24 -10.96 20.20
C VAL A 755 47.22 -9.82 20.31
N ARG A 756 48.47 -10.17 20.57
CA ARG A 756 49.57 -9.22 20.71
C ARG A 756 50.48 -9.24 19.49
N TYR A 757 50.75 -8.05 18.94
CA TYR A 757 51.66 -7.81 17.85
C TYR A 757 52.76 -6.86 18.30
N SER A 758 54.01 -7.01 17.74
CA SER A 758 55.09 -6.07 17.96
C SER A 758 54.75 -4.69 17.39
N SER A 759 55.03 -3.65 18.15
CA SER A 759 55.03 -2.26 17.67
C SER A 759 56.30 -1.88 16.90
N GLY A 760 57.28 -2.74 16.85
CA GLY A 760 58.61 -2.43 16.29
C GLY A 760 59.44 -1.49 17.13
N VAL A 761 58.89 -1.11 18.29
CA VAL A 761 59.62 -0.23 19.25
C VAL A 761 60.17 -1.11 20.34
N PRO A 762 61.49 -1.16 20.54
CA PRO A 762 62.07 -1.94 21.65
C PRO A 762 61.51 -1.44 23.01
N PRO A 763 61.23 -2.35 23.93
CA PRO A 763 60.74 -1.96 25.26
C PRO A 763 61.79 -1.27 26.07
N GLU A 764 61.43 -0.16 26.69
CA GLU A 764 62.30 0.60 27.61
C GLU A 764 61.92 0.27 29.05
N LEU A 765 62.93 0.16 29.91
CA LEU A 765 62.71 -0.07 31.34
C LEU A 765 61.89 1.03 31.99
N ILE A 766 60.84 0.63 32.68
CA ILE A 766 59.94 1.53 33.40
C ILE A 766 60.74 2.24 34.54
N ASP A 767 60.27 3.42 34.94
CA ASP A 767 60.89 4.13 36.10
C ASP A 767 60.44 3.47 37.40
N LEU A 768 61.37 2.87 38.09
CA LEU A 768 61.13 2.18 39.37
C LEU A 768 61.55 3.05 40.57
N ARG A 769 62.11 4.23 40.38
CA ARG A 769 62.57 5.10 41.45
C ARG A 769 61.44 5.53 42.37
N GLY A 770 61.74 5.54 43.69
CA GLY A 770 60.78 5.90 44.73
C GLY A 770 59.81 4.76 45.14
N LEU A 771 59.79 3.62 44.40
CA LEU A 771 58.96 2.46 44.77
C LEU A 771 59.60 1.70 45.96
N ALA A 772 58.74 1.18 46.86
CA ALA A 772 59.17 0.23 47.88
C ALA A 772 59.40 -1.16 47.26
N LEU A 773 60.21 -2.03 47.91
CA LEU A 773 60.59 -3.32 47.35
C LEU A 773 59.43 -4.20 46.88
N GLY A 774 58.35 -4.26 47.66
CA GLY A 774 57.16 -5.01 47.28
C GLY A 774 56.43 -4.42 46.07
N GLU A 775 56.50 -3.16 45.82
CA GLU A 775 55.89 -2.44 44.61
C GLU A 775 56.79 -2.67 43.40
N VAL A 776 58.09 -2.79 43.55
CA VAL A 776 59.07 -3.12 42.49
C VAL A 776 58.76 -4.50 41.88
N GLU A 777 58.51 -5.51 42.70
CA GLU A 777 58.20 -6.87 42.27
C GLU A 777 56.93 -6.85 41.44
N ALA A 778 55.90 -6.16 41.92
CA ALA A 778 54.64 -6.04 41.22
C ALA A 778 54.79 -5.26 39.87
N ALA A 779 55.61 -4.18 39.89
CA ALA A 779 55.84 -3.38 38.67
C ALA A 779 56.62 -4.14 37.58
N ILE A 780 57.67 -4.89 37.95
CA ILE A 780 58.46 -5.71 37.02
C ILE A 780 57.62 -6.90 36.53
N THR A 781 56.81 -7.50 37.38
CA THR A 781 55.89 -8.60 36.97
C THR A 781 54.90 -8.10 35.96
N ALA A 782 54.24 -6.99 36.22
CA ALA A 782 53.32 -6.38 35.28
C ALA A 782 54.00 -5.94 33.96
N PHE A 783 55.18 -5.43 34.01
CA PHE A 783 56.01 -5.11 32.83
C PHE A 783 56.38 -6.37 32.04
N ASN A 784 56.75 -7.46 32.68
CA ASN A 784 57.02 -8.73 32.05
C ASN A 784 55.78 -9.36 31.42
N GLU A 785 54.65 -9.29 32.09
CA GLU A 785 53.36 -9.74 31.53
C GLU A 785 52.99 -8.96 30.27
N THR A 786 53.22 -7.64 30.27
CA THR A 786 52.91 -6.77 29.15
C THR A 786 53.85 -6.97 27.96
N THR A 787 55.18 -7.06 28.23
CA THR A 787 56.22 -7.09 27.19
C THR A 787 56.67 -8.48 26.81
N GLY A 788 56.46 -9.47 27.68
CA GLY A 788 56.91 -10.84 27.48
C GLY A 788 58.44 -11.04 27.65
N LEU A 789 59.15 -10.03 28.18
CA LEU A 789 60.61 -10.05 28.24
C LEU A 789 61.19 -11.00 29.28
N GLY A 790 60.46 -11.27 30.34
CA GLY A 790 60.97 -12.14 31.44
C GLY A 790 62.20 -11.58 32.15
N LEU A 791 62.14 -10.22 32.36
CA LEU A 791 63.22 -9.59 33.11
C LEU A 791 63.37 -10.20 34.51
N THR A 792 64.58 -10.42 34.89
CA THR A 792 64.91 -10.78 36.27
C THR A 792 65.52 -9.57 37.00
N TRP A 793 65.58 -9.60 38.32
CA TRP A 793 66.15 -8.50 39.06
C TRP A 793 67.04 -8.97 40.23
N THR A 794 68.03 -8.12 40.60
CA THR A 794 68.87 -8.29 41.79
C THR A 794 68.82 -6.99 42.58
N ILE A 795 69.00 -7.07 43.87
CA ILE A 795 68.97 -5.92 44.79
C ILE A 795 70.35 -5.66 45.26
N GLU A 796 70.76 -4.39 45.22
CA GLU A 796 72.00 -3.88 45.85
C GLU A 796 71.63 -2.73 46.75
N ASN A 797 72.24 -2.72 47.94
CA ASN A 797 72.07 -1.64 48.92
C ASN A 797 73.05 -0.51 48.68
N VAL A 798 72.57 0.72 48.68
CA VAL A 798 73.39 1.92 48.51
C VAL A 798 73.18 2.85 49.71
N PRO A 799 74.25 3.17 50.42
CA PRO A 799 74.19 4.11 51.56
C PRO A 799 73.64 5.45 51.10
N THR A 800 72.67 6.02 51.86
CA THR A 800 72.12 7.33 51.60
C THR A 800 71.91 8.13 52.88
N ASN A 801 72.17 9.41 52.80
CA ASN A 801 71.90 10.40 53.84
C ASN A 801 70.55 11.09 53.70
N GLU A 802 69.78 10.78 52.64
CA GLU A 802 68.45 11.35 52.42
C GLU A 802 67.43 10.43 53.10
N PRO A 803 66.71 10.89 54.12
CA PRO A 803 65.66 10.08 54.78
C PRO A 803 64.57 9.58 53.87
N SER A 804 64.23 10.35 52.84
CA SER A 804 63.20 10.00 51.80
C SER A 804 63.68 8.90 50.86
N ALA A 805 64.91 8.61 50.75
CA ALA A 805 65.49 7.60 49.86
C ALA A 805 65.68 6.23 50.56
N VAL A 806 65.53 6.20 51.91
CA VAL A 806 65.69 4.96 52.68
C VAL A 806 64.51 4.01 52.46
N GLY A 807 64.81 2.77 52.08
CA GLY A 807 63.85 1.71 51.87
C GLY A 807 63.14 1.76 50.48
N VAL A 808 63.52 2.70 49.63
CA VAL A 808 62.95 2.82 48.25
C VAL A 808 64.07 2.72 47.21
N VAL A 809 63.70 2.49 45.97
CA VAL A 809 64.58 2.43 44.80
C VAL A 809 65.15 3.83 44.51
N VAL A 810 66.46 3.97 44.53
CA VAL A 810 67.20 5.22 44.23
C VAL A 810 67.66 5.29 42.78
N SER A 811 68.01 4.11 42.22
CA SER A 811 68.35 3.98 40.79
C SER A 811 68.26 2.53 40.37
N THR A 812 68.35 2.34 39.06
CA THR A 812 68.40 0.98 38.42
C THR A 812 69.56 0.93 37.42
N SER A 813 70.02 -0.29 37.14
CA SER A 813 70.93 -0.54 36.01
C SER A 813 70.44 -1.75 35.24
N PRO A 814 70.07 -1.55 33.99
CA PRO A 814 70.06 -0.28 33.23
C PRO A 814 69.14 0.77 33.82
N SER A 815 69.37 2.04 33.48
CA SER A 815 68.52 3.12 33.96
C SER A 815 67.15 3.12 33.36
N ALA A 816 66.20 3.76 34.05
CA ALA A 816 64.82 4.00 33.45
C ALA A 816 64.92 4.64 32.07
N GLY A 817 64.04 4.19 31.09
CA GLY A 817 64.12 4.63 29.72
C GLY A 817 65.16 3.93 28.84
N SER A 818 66.03 3.05 29.44
CA SER A 818 66.96 2.26 28.63
C SER A 818 66.26 1.09 27.97
N VAL A 819 66.62 0.78 26.72
CA VAL A 819 66.13 -0.42 26.02
C VAL A 819 66.58 -1.67 26.76
N VAL A 820 65.67 -2.59 27.01
CA VAL A 820 65.93 -3.87 27.68
C VAL A 820 65.70 -5.07 26.80
N SER A 821 66.46 -6.15 27.00
CA SER A 821 66.40 -7.37 26.19
C SER A 821 65.73 -8.54 26.96
N PRO A 822 65.21 -9.57 26.25
CA PRO A 822 64.62 -10.75 26.91
C PRO A 822 65.57 -11.41 27.89
N GLY A 823 65.05 -11.67 29.08
CA GLY A 823 65.81 -12.35 30.15
C GLY A 823 66.89 -11.47 30.85
N GLN A 824 66.96 -10.21 30.51
CA GLN A 824 67.98 -9.26 31.11
C GLN A 824 67.67 -9.11 32.56
N THR A 825 68.78 -9.05 33.35
CA THR A 825 68.71 -8.74 34.78
C THR A 825 68.81 -7.26 34.99
N VAL A 826 67.89 -6.72 35.81
CA VAL A 826 67.89 -5.34 36.28
C VAL A 826 68.43 -5.29 37.72
N THR A 827 69.53 -4.58 37.91
CA THR A 827 70.05 -4.31 39.29
C THR A 827 69.27 -3.12 39.84
N ILE A 828 68.67 -3.34 41.01
CA ILE A 828 67.84 -2.33 41.71
C ILE A 828 68.66 -1.85 42.93
N PHE A 829 68.89 -0.58 42.90
CA PHE A 829 69.67 0.03 44.01
C PHE A 829 68.70 0.66 45.04
N ILE A 830 68.65 0.08 46.23
CA ILE A 830 67.83 0.51 47.37
C ILE A 830 68.64 1.31 48.37
N GLY A 831 68.07 2.45 48.71
CA GLY A 831 68.73 3.29 49.75
C GLY A 831 68.66 2.63 51.12
N VAL A 832 69.83 2.55 51.79
CA VAL A 832 69.97 2.13 53.20
C VAL A 832 70.58 3.28 53.97
N PRO A 833 70.30 3.42 55.32
CA PRO A 833 70.86 4.46 56.08
C PRO A 833 72.40 4.39 56.05
N ASP A 834 73.10 5.52 55.83
CA ASP A 834 74.54 5.53 55.97
C ASP A 834 74.89 5.52 57.45
N LEU A 835 75.32 4.40 57.95
CA LEU A 835 75.69 4.23 59.36
C LEU A 835 77.10 4.76 59.71
N GLY A 836 77.70 5.52 58.78
CA GLY A 836 78.99 6.22 58.97
C GLY A 836 79.98 5.30 59.65
N GLY A 837 80.98 4.68 58.97
CA GLY A 837 82.00 3.89 59.55
C GLY A 837 83.05 4.68 60.17
#